data_65a53db3f52fefdd411a09b24f83b3c2
#
_entry.id   65a53db3f52fefdd411a09b24f83b3c2
#
_cell.length_a   1.000
_cell.length_b   1.000
_cell.length_c   1.000
_cell.angle_alpha   90.00
_cell.angle_beta   90.00
_cell.angle_gamma   90.00
#
_symmetry.space_group_name_H-M   'P 1'
#
loop_
_entity.id
_entity.type
_entity.pdbx_description
1 polymer ?
#
loop_
_entity_poly.entity_id
_entity_poly.type
_entity_poly.pdbx_seq_one_letter_code
_entity_poly.pdbx_strand_id
1 'polypeptide(L)'
;MMITKRHLTAFLILLFSLGGFAQQQVPQKKMEEIYEKVKTPYKYGLVIAPTTNKYKVDCPSVFREGNKWYMTYLMYNGQNGKDGRGYQTMLAESDDLLKWKTLGKVLSFRDGTWDTNQRGGFLSLLDNTWGGSYKLNKFNNKYWMTYIGGASAGYEAGPLKIGVAFTKNNLTKAHEWESLDKPILSPEDKDVQWFENITQYKSCVYWDKDKKLGKQFVMYYNAGGRNPKTNIKAERIGIALSDDMIHWKRYEGNPIFTHEEGLTADAHIQKMGDVYVMFYFSAFRSSRKYKAFNTFACSYDLVHWTDWTGDDLVIPSKEYDNLFAHKSCVIEYKGVVYHYYCGVNNSDQRGIALAVSKPMGRSEVHFPIPEPTGKRITTSLNKDWFTIAAGENSNTYDAFNVTADWKKVDLPHNWDDYAGYRQLSHGNLHGNAWYKKEFDLPAYDTDKRLFIRFDGVGSYATVYVNGKNMGRHPSGRTTFTLDITDALKPGAKNTIAVKAEHPSMISDMPWVCGGCSSEYGFSEGSQPMGIYRPVTLEVTDKVRIEPFGVHIWNDEKAKTVNIETEIKNYGNTVETVELVSKLTDENWTPAFRLSEIVTLQPGETKVINQVSPEIKDVHLWSVDDPYLYSLASVVKRGGKSVDDMTTSYGIRTVSWPVLRKDGDNRFKLNGKSVFINGVCEYEHLLGQSHGY
;
A
#
# COMPACT_ATOMS: atom_id res chain seq x y z
N MET A 1 75.57 58.53 8.07
CA MET A 1 74.99 58.07 9.20
C MET A 1 74.33 56.77 8.89
N MET A 2 74.64 55.73 9.57
CA MET A 2 74.68 54.32 9.18
C MET A 2 73.37 53.70 8.78
N ILE A 3 73.36 53.08 7.59
CA ILE A 3 72.32 52.19 7.07
C ILE A 3 72.81 50.76 7.33
N THR A 4 72.06 50.02 8.13
CA THR A 4 72.31 48.60 8.34
C THR A 4 71.37 47.79 7.49
N LYS A 5 71.95 47.01 6.59
CA LYS A 5 71.27 45.97 5.79
C LYS A 5 70.77 44.83 6.70
N ARG A 6 69.50 44.46 6.60
CA ARG A 6 68.95 43.17 7.10
C ARG A 6 68.66 42.25 5.93
N HIS A 7 69.24 41.05 6.00
CA HIS A 7 69.02 39.95 5.06
C HIS A 7 67.59 39.40 5.20
N LEU A 8 66.91 39.29 4.05
CA LEU A 8 65.66 38.63 3.94
C LEU A 8 65.90 37.14 3.54
N THR A 9 65.80 36.22 4.51
CA THR A 9 65.82 34.77 4.23
C THR A 9 64.40 34.33 3.83
N ALA A 10 64.20 33.98 2.57
CA ALA A 10 62.95 33.43 2.08
C ALA A 10 62.81 32.00 2.56
N PHE A 11 61.88 31.77 3.47
CA PHE A 11 61.41 30.45 3.84
C PHE A 11 60.37 30.00 2.80
N LEU A 12 60.73 29.07 1.91
CA LEU A 12 59.84 28.39 1.02
C LEU A 12 59.03 27.36 1.83
N ILE A 13 57.84 27.72 2.27
CA ILE A 13 56.89 26.76 2.86
C ILE A 13 56.26 26.02 1.70
N LEU A 14 56.67 24.76 1.48
CA LEU A 14 55.92 23.79 0.65
C LEU A 14 54.62 23.48 1.37
N LEU A 15 53.54 24.13 0.97
CA LEU A 15 52.18 23.70 1.28
C LEU A 15 51.89 22.43 0.47
N PHE A 16 52.09 21.27 1.09
CA PHE A 16 51.39 20.04 0.69
C PHE A 16 49.91 20.30 0.97
N SER A 17 49.19 20.70 -0.06
CA SER A 17 47.75 20.63 -0.05
C SER A 17 47.37 19.15 0.04
N LEU A 18 47.11 18.68 1.23
CA LEU A 18 46.21 17.55 1.44
C LEU A 18 44.86 17.98 0.86
N GLY A 19 44.67 17.71 -0.41
CA GLY A 19 43.35 17.78 -1.05
C GLY A 19 42.45 16.74 -0.38
N GLY A 20 41.82 17.13 0.72
CA GLY A 20 40.63 16.47 1.17
C GLY A 20 39.64 16.59 0.01
N PHE A 21 39.31 15.48 -0.64
CA PHE A 21 38.19 15.44 -1.59
C PHE A 21 36.96 15.90 -0.80
N ALA A 22 36.57 17.15 -1.01
CA ALA A 22 35.32 17.65 -0.51
C ALA A 22 34.25 16.70 -1.04
N GLN A 23 33.48 16.11 -0.14
CA GLN A 23 32.40 15.20 -0.41
C GLN A 23 31.48 15.89 -1.44
N GLN A 24 31.53 15.47 -2.70
CA GLN A 24 30.83 16.13 -3.79
C GLN A 24 29.36 15.70 -3.76
N GLN A 25 28.52 16.48 -3.13
CA GLN A 25 27.08 16.30 -3.17
C GLN A 25 26.56 16.53 -4.60
N VAL A 26 25.54 15.78 -4.98
CA VAL A 26 24.85 16.00 -6.25
C VAL A 26 23.98 17.26 -6.12
N PRO A 27 24.17 18.28 -6.98
CA PRO A 27 23.44 19.54 -6.87
C PRO A 27 21.93 19.35 -6.97
N GLN A 28 21.15 20.15 -6.24
CA GLN A 28 19.69 20.08 -6.20
C GLN A 28 19.07 20.13 -7.61
N LYS A 29 19.54 21.01 -8.47
CA LYS A 29 19.09 21.07 -9.87
C LYS A 29 19.27 19.75 -10.62
N LYS A 30 20.36 19.04 -10.37
CA LYS A 30 20.60 17.71 -10.97
C LYS A 30 19.67 16.66 -10.40
N MET A 31 19.37 16.74 -9.10
CA MET A 31 18.39 15.88 -8.44
C MET A 31 16.98 16.06 -9.03
N GLU A 32 16.57 17.31 -9.28
CA GLU A 32 15.30 17.65 -9.94
C GLU A 32 15.23 17.12 -11.39
N GLU A 33 16.30 17.28 -12.17
CA GLU A 33 16.41 16.71 -13.52
C GLU A 33 16.27 15.18 -13.52
N ILE A 34 16.83 14.50 -12.50
CA ILE A 34 16.72 13.06 -12.35
C ILE A 34 15.30 12.69 -11.92
N TYR A 35 14.70 13.40 -10.96
CA TYR A 35 13.32 13.18 -10.55
C TYR A 35 12.35 13.22 -11.75
N GLU A 36 12.45 14.24 -12.59
CA GLU A 36 11.61 14.35 -13.80
C GLU A 36 11.78 13.16 -14.77
N LYS A 37 12.96 12.55 -14.81
CA LYS A 37 13.24 11.38 -15.65
C LYS A 37 12.74 10.07 -15.07
N VAL A 38 12.63 9.95 -13.73
CA VAL A 38 12.36 8.67 -13.05
C VAL A 38 10.97 8.60 -12.43
N LYS A 39 10.24 9.72 -12.33
CA LYS A 39 8.90 9.75 -11.72
C LYS A 39 7.89 8.88 -12.46
N THR A 40 7.03 8.20 -11.72
CA THR A 40 6.02 7.27 -12.23
C THR A 40 4.65 7.56 -11.64
N PRO A 41 3.98 8.66 -12.09
CA PRO A 41 2.74 9.14 -11.49
C PRO A 41 1.52 8.24 -11.76
N TYR A 42 1.61 7.31 -12.72
CA TYR A 42 0.48 6.47 -13.11
C TYR A 42 0.60 5.07 -12.52
N LYS A 43 -0.27 4.73 -11.59
CA LYS A 43 -0.34 3.36 -11.06
C LYS A 43 -1.10 2.44 -12.01
N TYR A 44 -0.40 1.46 -12.57
CA TYR A 44 -0.97 0.45 -13.46
C TYR A 44 -1.78 -0.60 -12.69
N GLY A 45 -1.30 -1.04 -11.53
CA GLY A 45 -1.93 -2.05 -10.68
C GLY A 45 -0.99 -3.20 -10.35
N LEU A 46 -1.53 -4.29 -9.78
CA LEU A 46 -0.77 -5.51 -9.53
C LEU A 46 -0.40 -6.17 -10.86
N VAL A 47 0.81 -6.71 -10.97
CA VAL A 47 1.26 -7.48 -12.13
C VAL A 47 1.52 -8.95 -11.76
N ILE A 48 1.82 -9.23 -10.49
CA ILE A 48 1.85 -10.58 -9.92
C ILE A 48 1.17 -10.53 -8.56
N ALA A 49 0.19 -11.39 -8.36
CA ALA A 49 -0.45 -11.62 -7.08
C ALA A 49 -0.36 -13.11 -6.69
N PRO A 50 -0.37 -13.45 -5.40
CA PRO A 50 -0.45 -14.83 -4.97
C PRO A 50 -1.78 -15.46 -5.41
N THR A 51 -1.79 -16.75 -5.71
CA THR A 51 -2.99 -17.49 -6.09
C THR A 51 -3.90 -17.81 -4.89
N THR A 52 -3.35 -17.76 -3.68
CA THR A 52 -4.07 -17.99 -2.42
C THR A 52 -3.60 -17.00 -1.35
N ASN A 53 -4.41 -16.79 -0.32
CA ASN A 53 -4.03 -15.93 0.81
C ASN A 53 -2.95 -16.53 1.73
N LYS A 54 -2.56 -17.78 1.51
CA LYS A 54 -1.46 -18.44 2.22
C LYS A 54 -0.09 -17.97 1.75
N TYR A 55 -0.02 -17.33 0.59
CA TYR A 55 1.25 -16.88 0.00
C TYR A 55 1.35 -15.36 0.01
N LYS A 56 2.58 -14.88 0.07
CA LYS A 56 2.93 -13.45 -0.10
C LYS A 56 3.98 -13.35 -1.19
N VAL A 57 3.83 -12.38 -2.07
CA VAL A 57 4.75 -12.13 -3.18
C VAL A 57 5.49 -10.82 -2.94
N ASP A 58 6.82 -10.82 -3.14
CA ASP A 58 7.67 -9.73 -2.69
C ASP A 58 8.90 -9.55 -3.59
N CYS A 59 9.63 -8.43 -3.45
CA CYS A 59 10.96 -8.15 -4.00
C CYS A 59 11.15 -8.49 -5.48
N PRO A 60 10.61 -7.71 -6.42
CA PRO A 60 10.83 -7.91 -7.85
C PRO A 60 12.28 -7.59 -8.26
N SER A 61 12.80 -8.33 -9.25
CA SER A 61 14.07 -8.05 -9.90
C SER A 61 13.95 -8.40 -11.39
N VAL A 62 14.01 -7.40 -12.27
CA VAL A 62 13.67 -7.53 -13.70
C VAL A 62 14.93 -7.56 -14.55
N PHE A 63 14.98 -8.46 -15.54
CA PHE A 63 16.05 -8.55 -16.53
C PHE A 63 15.50 -8.91 -17.91
N ARG A 64 16.33 -8.77 -18.93
CA ARG A 64 15.99 -9.09 -20.32
C ARG A 64 16.87 -10.20 -20.88
N GLU A 65 16.26 -11.17 -21.56
CA GLU A 65 16.97 -12.20 -22.31
C GLU A 65 16.30 -12.42 -23.68
N GLY A 66 17.08 -12.24 -24.75
CA GLY A 66 16.52 -12.20 -26.10
C GLY A 66 15.53 -11.06 -26.29
N ASN A 67 14.33 -11.39 -26.75
CA ASN A 67 13.25 -10.41 -26.99
C ASN A 67 12.24 -10.35 -25.85
N LYS A 68 12.41 -11.15 -24.79
CA LYS A 68 11.50 -11.23 -23.65
C LYS A 68 12.08 -10.63 -22.39
N TRP A 69 11.20 -10.26 -21.49
CA TRP A 69 11.49 -9.82 -20.15
C TRP A 69 11.24 -10.94 -19.15
N TYR A 70 12.07 -10.99 -18.13
CA TYR A 70 11.98 -11.95 -17.04
C TYR A 70 12.04 -11.22 -15.71
N MET A 71 11.38 -11.78 -14.71
CA MET A 71 11.37 -11.26 -13.35
C MET A 71 11.65 -12.40 -12.39
N THR A 72 12.66 -12.25 -11.52
CA THR A 72 12.69 -13.03 -10.30
C THR A 72 11.94 -12.27 -9.22
N TYR A 73 11.23 -12.99 -8.38
CA TYR A 73 10.52 -12.44 -7.24
C TYR A 73 10.49 -13.45 -6.09
N LEU A 74 10.27 -12.96 -4.88
CA LEU A 74 10.19 -13.82 -3.71
C LEU A 74 8.75 -14.25 -3.46
N MET A 75 8.57 -15.51 -3.07
CA MET A 75 7.28 -16.05 -2.64
C MET A 75 7.43 -16.67 -1.26
N TYR A 76 6.73 -16.12 -0.30
CA TYR A 76 6.54 -16.73 1.01
C TYR A 76 5.35 -17.67 0.96
N ASN A 77 5.49 -18.88 1.49
CA ASN A 77 4.49 -19.95 1.37
C ASN A 77 3.65 -20.20 2.63
N GLY A 78 3.48 -19.20 3.47
CA GLY A 78 2.66 -19.33 4.68
C GLY A 78 1.98 -18.04 5.11
N GLN A 79 0.85 -18.18 5.79
CA GLN A 79 0.06 -17.08 6.29
C GLN A 79 0.55 -16.61 7.67
N ASN A 80 0.76 -15.32 7.83
CA ASN A 80 1.11 -14.69 9.13
C ASN A 80 2.29 -15.34 9.87
N GLY A 81 3.22 -15.98 9.18
CA GLY A 81 4.39 -16.58 9.77
C GLY A 81 4.17 -17.89 10.53
N LYS A 82 2.95 -18.45 10.52
CA LYS A 82 2.62 -19.63 11.35
C LYS A 82 2.83 -20.96 10.64
N ASP A 83 2.49 -21.07 9.35
CA ASP A 83 2.46 -22.35 8.63
C ASP A 83 3.44 -22.42 7.46
N GLY A 84 4.22 -21.36 7.23
CA GLY A 84 5.16 -21.26 6.13
C GLY A 84 6.60 -21.41 6.59
N ARG A 85 7.40 -22.05 5.73
CA ARG A 85 8.83 -22.13 5.95
C ARG A 85 9.50 -20.78 5.80
N GLY A 86 9.30 -20.10 4.69
CA GLY A 86 9.93 -18.83 4.39
C GLY A 86 9.93 -18.52 2.89
N TYR A 87 10.93 -17.76 2.45
CA TYR A 87 11.05 -17.37 1.07
C TYR A 87 11.61 -18.47 0.16
N GLN A 88 11.04 -18.53 -1.03
CA GLN A 88 11.58 -19.19 -2.22
C GLN A 88 11.70 -18.13 -3.33
N THR A 89 12.59 -18.33 -4.30
CA THR A 89 12.72 -17.45 -5.46
C THR A 89 12.01 -18.03 -6.65
N MET A 90 11.15 -17.25 -7.26
CA MET A 90 10.35 -17.59 -8.42
C MET A 90 10.89 -16.88 -9.67
N LEU A 91 10.55 -17.42 -10.85
CA LEU A 91 10.81 -16.81 -12.15
C LEU A 91 9.48 -16.59 -12.88
N ALA A 92 9.33 -15.44 -13.51
CA ALA A 92 8.23 -15.12 -14.42
C ALA A 92 8.76 -14.54 -15.74
N GLU A 93 7.94 -14.59 -16.81
CA GLU A 93 8.22 -14.00 -18.12
C GLU A 93 7.14 -13.01 -18.56
N SER A 94 7.53 -12.06 -19.41
CA SER A 94 6.64 -11.08 -20.03
C SER A 94 7.12 -10.69 -21.42
N ASP A 95 6.20 -10.42 -22.33
CA ASP A 95 6.49 -9.86 -23.65
C ASP A 95 6.38 -8.30 -23.65
N ASP A 96 5.66 -7.72 -22.71
CA ASP A 96 5.23 -6.31 -22.73
C ASP A 96 5.55 -5.51 -21.45
N LEU A 97 6.17 -6.13 -20.43
CA LEU A 97 6.42 -5.55 -19.10
C LEU A 97 5.16 -5.28 -18.26
N LEU A 98 3.99 -5.61 -18.77
CA LEU A 98 2.70 -5.39 -18.10
C LEU A 98 2.05 -6.69 -17.64
N LYS A 99 2.10 -7.73 -18.46
CA LYS A 99 1.51 -9.03 -18.20
C LYS A 99 2.60 -10.06 -17.94
N TRP A 100 2.54 -10.70 -16.79
CA TRP A 100 3.56 -11.63 -16.32
C TRP A 100 3.00 -13.03 -16.11
N LYS A 101 3.76 -14.02 -16.54
CA LYS A 101 3.45 -15.45 -16.38
C LYS A 101 4.54 -16.12 -15.56
N THR A 102 4.18 -16.66 -14.40
CA THR A 102 5.10 -17.46 -13.57
C THR A 102 5.50 -18.74 -14.26
N LEU A 103 6.80 -19.02 -14.30
CA LEU A 103 7.41 -20.20 -14.91
C LEU A 103 7.76 -21.27 -13.89
N GLY A 104 8.11 -20.91 -12.66
CA GLY A 104 8.49 -21.85 -11.61
C GLY A 104 9.52 -21.29 -10.63
N LYS A 105 10.15 -22.18 -9.85
CA LYS A 105 11.12 -21.86 -8.81
C LYS A 105 12.54 -21.90 -9.36
N VAL A 106 13.40 -21.03 -8.83
CA VAL A 106 14.85 -20.98 -9.12
C VAL A 106 15.72 -21.13 -7.88
N LEU A 107 15.17 -20.86 -6.67
CA LEU A 107 15.73 -21.29 -5.39
C LEU A 107 14.61 -21.88 -4.55
N SER A 108 14.73 -23.14 -4.18
CA SER A 108 13.78 -23.88 -3.37
C SER A 108 14.34 -24.14 -1.97
N PHE A 109 13.50 -24.60 -1.05
CA PHE A 109 13.92 -25.00 0.29
C PHE A 109 14.95 -26.13 0.23
N ARG A 110 15.93 -26.12 1.16
CA ARG A 110 17.03 -27.07 1.19
C ARG A 110 17.27 -27.58 2.62
N ASP A 111 16.69 -28.72 2.94
CA ASP A 111 16.75 -29.27 4.29
C ASP A 111 18.18 -29.62 4.75
N GLY A 112 18.46 -29.45 6.03
CA GLY A 112 19.74 -29.75 6.64
C GLY A 112 20.85 -28.70 6.37
N THR A 113 20.51 -27.53 5.84
CA THR A 113 21.47 -26.46 5.54
C THR A 113 21.18 -25.20 6.35
N TRP A 114 22.13 -24.25 6.37
CA TRP A 114 21.97 -22.97 7.07
C TRP A 114 20.83 -22.11 6.54
N ASP A 115 20.46 -22.30 5.26
CA ASP A 115 19.44 -21.55 4.50
C ASP A 115 18.14 -22.36 4.30
N THR A 116 17.91 -23.33 5.18
CA THR A 116 16.87 -24.38 5.01
C THR A 116 15.47 -23.81 4.75
N ASN A 117 15.11 -22.67 5.38
CA ASN A 117 13.77 -22.10 5.34
C ASN A 117 13.67 -20.76 4.61
N GLN A 118 14.78 -20.10 4.30
CA GLN A 118 14.80 -18.82 3.63
C GLN A 118 15.77 -18.85 2.46
N ARG A 119 15.28 -18.69 1.24
CA ARG A 119 16.12 -18.63 0.02
C ARG A 119 15.55 -17.62 -0.96
N GLY A 120 15.64 -16.32 -0.58
CA GLY A 120 15.13 -15.17 -1.33
C GLY A 120 16.21 -14.50 -2.17
N GLY A 121 16.23 -14.74 -3.49
CA GLY A 121 17.30 -14.35 -4.40
C GLY A 121 17.11 -13.03 -5.13
N PHE A 122 18.22 -12.35 -5.36
CA PHE A 122 18.31 -11.08 -6.10
C PHE A 122 19.38 -11.20 -7.17
N LEU A 123 19.02 -10.87 -8.42
CA LEU A 123 19.92 -10.99 -9.56
C LEU A 123 21.14 -10.08 -9.42
N SER A 124 22.30 -10.61 -9.75
CA SER A 124 23.57 -9.88 -9.69
C SER A 124 24.13 -9.66 -11.09
N LEU A 125 24.98 -8.64 -11.25
CA LEU A 125 25.69 -8.31 -12.49
C LEU A 125 24.76 -7.96 -13.67
N LEU A 126 23.62 -7.34 -13.37
CA LEU A 126 22.73 -6.77 -14.37
C LEU A 126 23.45 -5.62 -15.11
N ASP A 127 23.11 -5.40 -16.38
CA ASP A 127 23.43 -4.14 -17.05
C ASP A 127 22.57 -3.04 -16.43
N ASN A 128 23.14 -2.28 -15.51
CA ASN A 128 22.49 -1.24 -14.74
C ASN A 128 22.56 0.14 -15.43
N THR A 129 22.86 0.21 -16.71
CA THR A 129 22.79 1.45 -17.46
C THR A 129 21.33 1.85 -17.66
N TRP A 130 20.97 3.06 -17.31
CA TRP A 130 19.62 3.60 -17.53
C TRP A 130 19.24 3.57 -19.00
N GLY A 131 18.13 2.94 -19.35
CA GLY A 131 17.72 2.71 -20.74
C GLY A 131 18.62 1.73 -21.49
N GLY A 132 19.45 0.97 -20.80
CA GLY A 132 20.39 -0.01 -21.34
C GLY A 132 19.73 -1.32 -21.73
N SER A 133 20.54 -2.36 -21.81
CA SER A 133 20.09 -3.68 -22.26
C SER A 133 19.33 -4.46 -21.19
N TYR A 134 19.57 -4.18 -19.92
CA TYR A 134 19.06 -4.95 -18.76
C TYR A 134 19.34 -6.46 -18.82
N LYS A 135 20.38 -6.85 -19.54
CA LYS A 135 20.84 -8.24 -19.59
C LYS A 135 21.68 -8.59 -18.38
N LEU A 136 21.61 -9.85 -17.98
CA LEU A 136 22.54 -10.38 -16.99
C LEU A 136 23.89 -10.70 -17.65
N ASN A 137 24.95 -10.22 -17.04
CA ASN A 137 26.32 -10.48 -17.47
C ASN A 137 26.85 -11.75 -16.80
N LYS A 138 27.64 -12.51 -17.55
CA LYS A 138 28.39 -13.65 -16.99
C LYS A 138 29.72 -13.18 -16.42
N PHE A 139 30.08 -13.74 -15.27
CA PHE A 139 31.41 -13.70 -14.73
C PHE A 139 31.88 -15.12 -14.46
N ASN A 140 33.09 -15.45 -14.92
CA ASN A 140 33.62 -16.83 -14.89
C ASN A 140 32.66 -17.85 -15.52
N ASN A 141 32.06 -17.50 -16.66
CA ASN A 141 31.08 -18.29 -17.42
C ASN A 141 29.82 -18.72 -16.62
N LYS A 142 29.48 -17.98 -15.57
CA LYS A 142 28.29 -18.20 -14.73
C LYS A 142 27.46 -16.94 -14.65
N TYR A 143 26.14 -17.08 -14.51
CA TYR A 143 25.22 -16.05 -14.00
C TYR A 143 25.18 -16.14 -12.48
N TRP A 144 25.01 -15.01 -11.81
CA TRP A 144 25.12 -14.90 -10.37
C TRP A 144 23.88 -14.28 -9.73
N MET A 145 23.58 -14.72 -8.52
CA MET A 145 22.50 -14.25 -7.70
C MET A 145 22.99 -14.22 -6.25
N THR A 146 22.78 -13.12 -5.54
CA THR A 146 22.85 -13.12 -4.09
C THR A 146 21.48 -13.45 -3.53
N TYR A 147 21.40 -14.01 -2.32
CA TYR A 147 20.14 -14.33 -1.71
C TYR A 147 20.18 -14.18 -0.18
N ILE A 148 19.04 -13.82 0.41
CA ILE A 148 18.85 -13.93 1.84
C ILE A 148 18.56 -15.39 2.20
N GLY A 149 19.28 -15.91 3.19
CA GLY A 149 19.12 -17.26 3.67
C GLY A 149 18.97 -17.31 5.19
N GLY A 150 18.29 -18.35 5.69
CA GLY A 150 18.11 -18.54 7.11
C GLY A 150 17.45 -19.86 7.45
N ALA A 151 17.70 -20.34 8.68
CA ALA A 151 17.15 -21.60 9.19
C ALA A 151 15.78 -21.42 9.88
N SER A 152 15.41 -20.19 10.28
CA SER A 152 14.14 -19.93 10.95
C SER A 152 12.97 -19.95 9.99
N ALA A 153 11.89 -20.64 10.39
CA ALA A 153 10.64 -20.63 9.64
C ALA A 153 9.82 -19.36 9.95
N GLY A 154 9.17 -18.81 8.93
CA GLY A 154 8.33 -17.62 9.04
C GLY A 154 8.66 -16.56 8.01
N TYR A 155 7.84 -15.51 7.94
CA TYR A 155 8.05 -14.38 7.06
C TYR A 155 9.25 -13.55 7.53
N GLU A 156 10.31 -13.50 6.70
CA GLU A 156 11.58 -12.82 7.03
C GLU A 156 12.14 -13.20 8.41
N ALA A 157 11.89 -14.44 8.84
CA ALA A 157 12.31 -14.89 10.15
C ALA A 157 13.84 -15.00 10.23
N GLY A 158 14.42 -14.18 11.09
CA GLY A 158 15.86 -14.06 11.25
C GLY A 158 16.45 -14.90 12.40
N PRO A 159 17.77 -14.83 12.60
CA PRO A 159 18.70 -13.98 11.85
C PRO A 159 18.87 -14.45 10.40
N LEU A 160 18.80 -13.52 9.46
CA LEU A 160 19.06 -13.76 8.04
C LEU A 160 20.52 -13.44 7.72
N LYS A 161 21.06 -14.18 6.73
CA LYS A 161 22.43 -14.09 6.24
C LYS A 161 22.40 -13.96 4.71
N ILE A 162 23.48 -13.48 4.09
CA ILE A 162 23.58 -13.37 2.64
C ILE A 162 24.35 -14.57 2.10
N GLY A 163 23.74 -15.30 1.17
CA GLY A 163 24.34 -16.35 0.38
C GLY A 163 24.55 -15.95 -1.07
N VAL A 164 25.22 -16.81 -1.85
CA VAL A 164 25.38 -16.65 -3.29
C VAL A 164 24.97 -17.92 -4.01
N ALA A 165 24.24 -17.76 -5.11
CA ALA A 165 23.88 -18.82 -6.03
C ALA A 165 24.32 -18.47 -7.45
N PHE A 166 24.51 -19.49 -8.28
CA PHE A 166 24.96 -19.33 -9.65
C PHE A 166 24.40 -20.42 -10.57
N THR A 167 24.38 -20.13 -11.88
CA THR A 167 24.04 -21.12 -12.91
C THR A 167 24.82 -20.87 -14.19
N LYS A 168 25.06 -21.96 -14.96
CA LYS A 168 25.54 -21.89 -16.34
C LYS A 168 24.40 -22.06 -17.35
N ASN A 169 23.22 -22.45 -16.87
CA ASN A 169 22.07 -22.84 -17.67
C ASN A 169 21.32 -21.65 -18.26
N ASN A 170 20.37 -21.96 -19.12
CA ASN A 170 19.51 -20.96 -19.75
C ASN A 170 18.60 -20.29 -18.71
N LEU A 171 18.60 -18.96 -18.72
CA LEU A 171 17.80 -18.12 -17.79
C LEU A 171 16.31 -18.06 -18.13
N THR A 172 15.90 -18.53 -19.32
CA THR A 172 14.49 -18.44 -19.78
C THR A 172 13.61 -19.58 -19.25
N LYS A 173 14.20 -20.51 -18.50
CA LYS A 173 13.50 -21.64 -17.88
C LYS A 173 13.76 -21.68 -16.39
N ALA A 174 12.72 -21.93 -15.62
CA ALA A 174 12.86 -22.16 -14.19
C ALA A 174 13.62 -23.48 -13.94
N HIS A 175 14.70 -23.39 -13.19
CA HIS A 175 15.49 -24.51 -12.71
C HIS A 175 16.23 -24.11 -11.44
N GLU A 176 16.55 -25.06 -10.58
CA GLU A 176 17.28 -24.78 -9.35
C GLU A 176 18.72 -24.32 -9.66
N TRP A 177 19.14 -23.21 -9.02
CA TRP A 177 20.49 -22.70 -9.11
C TRP A 177 21.37 -23.33 -8.05
N GLU A 178 22.63 -23.60 -8.41
CA GLU A 178 23.64 -24.04 -7.47
C GLU A 178 23.95 -22.96 -6.44
N SER A 179 24.16 -23.28 -5.17
CA SER A 179 24.53 -22.35 -4.13
C SER A 179 25.68 -22.88 -3.27
N LEU A 180 26.42 -21.98 -2.64
CA LEU A 180 27.47 -22.36 -1.68
C LEU A 180 26.86 -22.95 -0.41
N ASP A 181 27.65 -23.78 0.28
CA ASP A 181 27.23 -24.41 1.54
C ASP A 181 27.34 -23.50 2.76
N LYS A 182 27.95 -22.33 2.59
CA LYS A 182 28.10 -21.33 3.64
C LYS A 182 27.64 -19.97 3.15
N PRO A 183 27.15 -19.09 4.05
CA PRO A 183 26.86 -17.71 3.70
C PRO A 183 28.17 -16.98 3.34
N ILE A 184 28.04 -15.93 2.52
CA ILE A 184 29.13 -15.04 2.14
C ILE A 184 29.24 -13.83 3.09
N LEU A 185 28.16 -13.45 3.78
CA LEU A 185 28.12 -12.52 4.90
C LEU A 185 27.13 -13.03 5.97
N SER A 186 27.50 -12.84 7.24
CA SER A 186 26.69 -13.26 8.38
C SER A 186 26.77 -12.22 9.52
N PRO A 187 25.70 -12.02 10.30
CA PRO A 187 25.74 -11.27 11.57
C PRO A 187 26.69 -11.91 12.61
N GLU A 188 27.14 -13.12 12.40
CA GLU A 188 28.03 -13.89 13.29
C GLU A 188 29.51 -13.82 12.88
N ASP A 189 29.84 -13.10 11.79
CA ASP A 189 31.20 -12.95 11.32
C ASP A 189 32.05 -12.12 12.31
N LYS A 190 33.36 -12.38 12.36
CA LYS A 190 34.28 -11.67 13.27
C LYS A 190 34.41 -10.17 12.96
N ASP A 191 34.24 -9.79 11.69
CA ASP A 191 34.32 -8.42 11.19
C ASP A 191 32.95 -7.75 11.02
N VAL A 192 31.89 -8.32 11.65
CA VAL A 192 30.54 -7.74 11.65
C VAL A 192 30.54 -6.34 12.24
N GLN A 193 29.84 -5.43 11.58
CA GLN A 193 29.70 -4.07 12.03
C GLN A 193 28.39 -3.85 12.78
N TRP A 194 28.32 -2.81 13.61
CA TRP A 194 27.20 -2.57 14.52
C TRP A 194 25.84 -2.45 13.83
N PHE A 195 25.76 -1.97 12.57
CA PHE A 195 24.52 -1.77 11.85
C PHE A 195 23.90 -3.06 11.31
N GLU A 196 24.66 -4.15 11.28
CA GLU A 196 24.29 -5.44 10.69
C GLU A 196 24.38 -6.63 11.68
N ASN A 197 24.57 -6.37 12.97
CA ASN A 197 24.83 -7.40 13.99
C ASN A 197 23.59 -8.18 14.46
N ILE A 198 22.40 -7.93 13.85
CA ILE A 198 21.18 -8.65 14.17
C ILE A 198 20.74 -9.52 12.99
N THR A 199 20.71 -8.94 11.79
CA THR A 199 20.20 -9.62 10.59
C THR A 199 20.62 -8.85 9.33
N GLN A 200 20.75 -9.56 8.21
CA GLN A 200 21.02 -9.00 6.90
C GLN A 200 19.84 -9.29 5.96
N TYR A 201 19.59 -8.39 5.01
CA TYR A 201 18.44 -8.47 4.12
C TYR A 201 18.86 -8.42 2.65
N LYS A 202 18.03 -7.79 1.80
CA LYS A 202 18.22 -7.71 0.36
C LYS A 202 19.59 -7.12 0.00
N SER A 203 20.18 -7.69 -1.05
CA SER A 203 21.43 -7.22 -1.62
C SER A 203 21.30 -6.95 -3.12
N CYS A 204 22.08 -5.99 -3.61
CA CYS A 204 22.19 -5.64 -5.02
C CYS A 204 23.66 -5.53 -5.38
N VAL A 205 24.14 -6.32 -6.35
CA VAL A 205 25.55 -6.30 -6.75
C VAL A 205 25.71 -5.48 -8.03
N TYR A 206 26.46 -4.41 -7.92
CA TYR A 206 26.87 -3.57 -9.04
C TYR A 206 28.26 -4.02 -9.55
N TRP A 207 28.41 -4.16 -10.88
CA TRP A 207 29.72 -4.41 -11.48
C TRP A 207 30.40 -3.09 -11.82
N ASP A 208 31.31 -2.65 -10.96
CA ASP A 208 32.16 -1.48 -11.17
C ASP A 208 33.40 -1.88 -11.97
N LYS A 209 33.31 -1.80 -13.28
CA LYS A 209 34.43 -2.13 -14.20
C LYS A 209 35.60 -1.16 -14.04
N ASP A 210 35.34 0.04 -13.55
CA ASP A 210 36.37 1.08 -13.32
C ASP A 210 37.07 0.88 -11.98
N LYS A 211 36.59 -0.03 -11.14
CA LYS A 211 37.13 -0.34 -9.79
C LYS A 211 37.32 0.90 -8.90
N LYS A 212 36.36 1.83 -8.92
CA LYS A 212 36.42 3.08 -8.16
C LYS A 212 36.72 2.89 -6.66
N LEU A 213 36.25 1.78 -6.11
CA LEU A 213 36.48 1.38 -4.72
C LEU A 213 37.57 0.31 -4.57
N GLY A 214 38.42 0.13 -5.59
CA GLY A 214 39.54 -0.81 -5.58
C GLY A 214 39.17 -2.26 -5.87
N LYS A 215 37.88 -2.59 -6.01
CA LYS A 215 37.34 -3.90 -6.33
C LYS A 215 36.31 -3.79 -7.45
N GLN A 216 36.12 -4.87 -8.22
CA GLN A 216 35.20 -4.81 -9.35
C GLN A 216 33.71 -5.05 -8.99
N PHE A 217 33.41 -5.66 -7.86
CA PHE A 217 32.04 -5.89 -7.42
C PHE A 217 31.75 -5.11 -6.15
N VAL A 218 30.66 -4.35 -6.18
CA VAL A 218 30.15 -3.60 -5.06
C VAL A 218 28.75 -4.13 -4.72
N MET A 219 28.63 -4.81 -3.59
CA MET A 219 27.36 -5.31 -3.09
C MET A 219 26.78 -4.30 -2.11
N TYR A 220 25.65 -3.71 -2.46
CA TYR A 220 24.80 -2.94 -1.53
C TYR A 220 23.90 -3.92 -0.80
N TYR A 221 23.78 -3.80 0.50
CA TYR A 221 22.86 -4.61 1.29
C TYR A 221 22.27 -3.80 2.44
N ASN A 222 21.00 -4.03 2.76
CA ASN A 222 20.43 -3.48 3.98
C ASN A 222 20.53 -4.51 5.12
N ALA A 223 20.68 -3.99 6.31
CA ALA A 223 20.85 -4.80 7.51
C ALA A 223 20.28 -4.12 8.74
N GLY A 224 19.78 -4.94 9.66
CA GLY A 224 19.26 -4.54 10.95
C GLY A 224 20.35 -4.63 12.04
N GLY A 225 20.58 -3.53 12.71
CA GLY A 225 21.49 -3.45 13.83
C GLY A 225 21.07 -2.38 14.83
N ARG A 226 21.72 -2.37 16.00
CA ARG A 226 21.46 -1.41 17.06
C ARG A 226 22.64 -0.47 17.19
N ASN A 227 22.38 0.84 17.06
CA ASN A 227 23.41 1.85 17.20
C ASN A 227 23.95 1.86 18.65
N PRO A 228 25.26 1.67 18.88
CA PRO A 228 25.83 1.59 20.21
C PRO A 228 25.75 2.90 21.00
N LYS A 229 25.63 4.06 20.32
CA LYS A 229 25.55 5.37 20.96
C LYS A 229 24.12 5.76 21.33
N THR A 230 23.14 5.52 20.42
CA THR A 230 21.74 5.96 20.59
C THR A 230 20.82 4.83 21.06
N ASN A 231 21.28 3.58 21.01
CA ASN A 231 20.51 2.36 21.26
C ASN A 231 19.29 2.16 20.32
N ILE A 232 19.22 2.92 19.24
CA ILE A 232 18.14 2.82 18.24
C ILE A 232 18.40 1.65 17.31
N LYS A 233 17.43 0.74 17.23
CA LYS A 233 17.38 -0.33 16.21
C LYS A 233 16.79 0.26 14.93
N ALA A 234 17.51 0.18 13.81
CA ALA A 234 17.02 0.59 12.50
C ALA A 234 17.65 -0.28 11.40
N GLU A 235 17.05 -0.25 10.21
CA GLU A 235 17.68 -0.80 9.01
C GLU A 235 18.44 0.29 8.27
N ARG A 236 19.61 -0.08 7.76
CA ARG A 236 20.56 0.82 7.08
C ARG A 236 21.20 0.11 5.91
N ILE A 237 21.71 0.87 4.96
CA ILE A 237 22.42 0.35 3.78
C ILE A 237 23.92 0.44 4.00
N GLY A 238 24.59 -0.71 3.85
CA GLY A 238 26.05 -0.81 3.79
C GLY A 238 26.51 -1.43 2.47
N ILE A 239 27.83 -1.48 2.27
CA ILE A 239 28.43 -2.14 1.13
C ILE A 239 29.52 -3.13 1.54
N ALA A 240 29.70 -4.14 0.69
CA ALA A 240 30.83 -5.04 0.72
C ALA A 240 31.45 -5.13 -0.68
N LEU A 241 32.75 -5.42 -0.74
CA LEU A 241 33.56 -5.36 -1.95
C LEU A 241 34.17 -6.73 -2.26
N SER A 242 34.21 -7.11 -3.55
CA SER A 242 34.77 -8.40 -4.01
C SER A 242 35.39 -8.29 -5.40
N ASP A 243 36.29 -9.23 -5.72
CA ASP A 243 36.77 -9.44 -7.10
C ASP A 243 36.29 -10.78 -7.70
N ASP A 244 35.60 -11.64 -6.91
CA ASP A 244 35.27 -13.01 -7.36
C ASP A 244 33.83 -13.46 -7.05
N MET A 245 32.98 -12.59 -6.49
CA MET A 245 31.59 -12.88 -6.08
C MET A 245 31.44 -13.85 -4.90
N ILE A 246 32.53 -14.35 -4.35
CA ILE A 246 32.55 -15.36 -3.27
C ILE A 246 33.15 -14.78 -1.99
N HIS A 247 34.31 -14.10 -2.10
CA HIS A 247 35.00 -13.51 -0.97
C HIS A 247 34.72 -12.01 -0.91
N TRP A 248 34.06 -11.59 0.16
CA TRP A 248 33.58 -10.22 0.35
C TRP A 248 34.25 -9.58 1.56
N LYS A 249 34.70 -8.34 1.40
CA LYS A 249 35.20 -7.50 2.48
C LYS A 249 34.21 -6.37 2.75
N ARG A 250 33.78 -6.22 3.99
CA ARG A 250 32.95 -5.10 4.42
C ARG A 250 33.68 -3.78 4.24
N TYR A 251 32.98 -2.75 3.79
CA TYR A 251 33.56 -1.42 3.66
C TYR A 251 33.70 -0.79 5.03
N GLU A 252 34.86 -0.16 5.30
CA GLU A 252 35.17 0.38 6.64
C GLU A 252 34.27 1.56 7.02
N GLY A 253 33.78 2.33 6.02
CA GLY A 253 32.90 3.49 6.20
C GLY A 253 31.42 3.16 6.32
N ASN A 254 31.01 1.90 6.49
CA ASN A 254 29.62 1.52 6.68
C ASN A 254 29.01 2.01 8.00
N PRO A 255 27.69 2.24 8.07
CA PRO A 255 26.75 2.22 6.94
C PRO A 255 26.95 3.44 6.04
N ILE A 256 26.84 3.24 4.72
CA ILE A 256 27.04 4.32 3.74
C ILE A 256 25.79 5.18 3.53
N PHE A 257 24.61 4.66 3.88
CA PHE A 257 23.37 5.40 3.76
C PHE A 257 22.40 5.03 4.88
N THR A 258 21.95 6.05 5.62
CA THR A 258 21.11 5.86 6.80
C THR A 258 20.24 7.08 7.06
N HIS A 259 19.09 6.83 7.68
CA HIS A 259 18.27 7.84 8.34
C HIS A 259 18.18 7.52 9.83
N GLU A 260 18.02 8.52 10.66
CA GLU A 260 17.94 8.38 12.12
C GLU A 260 16.66 7.64 12.57
N GLU A 261 15.62 7.67 11.73
CA GLU A 261 14.32 7.06 11.98
C GLU A 261 13.99 5.96 10.96
N GLY A 262 13.25 4.96 11.41
CA GLY A 262 12.59 3.97 10.56
C GLY A 262 13.55 3.05 9.82
N LEU A 263 13.20 2.74 8.59
CA LEU A 263 13.91 1.82 7.71
C LEU A 263 14.44 2.54 6.48
N THR A 264 15.66 2.19 6.06
CA THR A 264 16.28 2.61 4.80
C THR A 264 16.84 1.36 4.14
N ALA A 265 16.23 0.92 3.04
CA ALA A 265 16.45 -0.45 2.58
C ALA A 265 16.27 -0.66 1.07
N ASP A 266 16.70 -1.82 0.61
CA ASP A 266 16.48 -2.40 -0.71
C ASP A 266 17.05 -1.56 -1.87
N ALA A 267 18.31 -1.16 -1.78
CA ALA A 267 18.99 -0.43 -2.82
C ALA A 267 18.93 -1.14 -4.19
N HIS A 268 18.53 -0.39 -5.22
CA HIS A 268 18.60 -0.78 -6.63
C HIS A 268 19.35 0.32 -7.40
N ILE A 269 20.57 -0.01 -7.87
CA ILE A 269 21.49 0.96 -8.44
C ILE A 269 21.36 1.01 -9.96
N GLN A 270 21.25 2.22 -10.52
CA GLN A 270 21.29 2.48 -11.96
C GLN A 270 22.32 3.59 -12.27
N LYS A 271 22.97 3.50 -13.42
CA LYS A 271 23.92 4.52 -13.90
C LYS A 271 23.27 5.40 -14.96
N MET A 272 23.14 6.69 -14.67
CA MET A 272 22.60 7.72 -15.58
C MET A 272 23.70 8.70 -15.99
N GLY A 273 24.42 8.39 -17.06
CA GLY A 273 25.58 9.19 -17.47
C GLY A 273 26.70 9.16 -16.44
N ASP A 274 26.98 10.29 -15.83
CA ASP A 274 28.00 10.46 -14.78
C ASP A 274 27.48 10.22 -13.35
N VAL A 275 26.16 10.09 -13.17
CA VAL A 275 25.50 9.95 -11.86
C VAL A 275 25.02 8.51 -11.65
N TYR A 276 25.22 7.99 -10.45
CA TYR A 276 24.57 6.78 -9.97
C TYR A 276 23.30 7.15 -9.23
N VAL A 277 22.20 6.47 -9.52
CA VAL A 277 20.91 6.63 -8.88
C VAL A 277 20.59 5.36 -8.09
N MET A 278 20.40 5.49 -6.81
CA MET A 278 19.95 4.44 -5.92
C MET A 278 18.45 4.61 -5.67
N PHE A 279 17.65 3.75 -6.26
CA PHE A 279 16.25 3.61 -5.87
C PHE A 279 16.19 2.79 -4.60
N TYR A 280 15.49 3.28 -3.58
CA TYR A 280 15.37 2.60 -2.29
C TYR A 280 13.99 2.84 -1.69
N PHE A 281 13.62 2.07 -0.70
CA PHE A 281 12.43 2.39 0.08
C PHE A 281 12.80 2.87 1.49
N SER A 282 11.92 3.69 2.05
CA SER A 282 11.96 4.05 3.45
C SER A 282 10.60 3.79 4.10
N ALA A 283 10.61 3.54 5.41
CA ALA A 283 9.39 3.29 6.16
C ALA A 283 9.47 3.87 7.58
N PHE A 284 8.29 4.16 8.15
CA PHE A 284 8.12 4.64 9.54
C PHE A 284 8.88 5.93 9.86
N ARG A 285 8.87 6.88 8.93
CA ARG A 285 9.44 8.22 9.12
C ARG A 285 8.37 9.18 9.57
N SER A 286 8.63 9.93 10.64
CA SER A 286 7.71 10.95 11.19
C SER A 286 7.39 12.07 10.19
N SER A 287 8.31 12.34 9.24
CA SER A 287 8.13 13.33 8.17
C SER A 287 7.15 12.91 7.06
N ARG A 288 6.54 11.73 7.14
CA ARG A 288 5.62 11.20 6.11
C ARG A 288 4.32 10.72 6.73
N LYS A 289 3.19 11.05 6.08
CA LYS A 289 1.83 10.61 6.49
C LYS A 289 1.55 9.13 6.18
N TYR A 290 2.35 8.49 5.34
CA TYR A 290 2.24 7.09 4.94
C TYR A 290 3.40 6.25 5.49
N LYS A 291 3.15 4.95 5.68
CA LYS A 291 4.06 4.08 6.43
C LYS A 291 5.30 3.66 5.66
N ALA A 292 5.20 3.41 4.36
CA ALA A 292 6.33 3.00 3.53
C ALA A 292 6.18 3.54 2.10
N PHE A 293 7.29 3.94 1.50
CA PHE A 293 7.33 4.61 0.21
C PHE A 293 8.65 4.33 -0.51
N ASN A 294 8.65 4.50 -1.83
CA ASN A 294 9.85 4.42 -2.66
C ASN A 294 10.31 5.81 -3.06
N THR A 295 11.62 6.03 -2.98
CA THR A 295 12.29 7.28 -3.31
C THR A 295 13.68 7.00 -3.90
N PHE A 296 14.57 7.98 -4.01
CA PHE A 296 15.90 7.80 -4.56
C PHE A 296 16.95 8.70 -3.92
N ALA A 297 18.20 8.30 -4.08
CA ALA A 297 19.38 9.11 -3.78
C ALA A 297 20.37 9.05 -4.95
N CYS A 298 21.25 10.02 -5.06
CA CYS A 298 22.24 10.11 -6.13
C CYS A 298 23.67 10.20 -5.60
N SER A 299 24.62 9.65 -6.38
CA SER A 299 26.04 9.65 -6.05
C SER A 299 26.91 9.78 -7.30
N TYR A 300 28.11 10.34 -7.17
CA TYR A 300 29.14 10.32 -8.20
C TYR A 300 30.19 9.21 -7.99
N ASP A 301 30.27 8.65 -6.78
CA ASP A 301 31.38 7.78 -6.36
C ASP A 301 30.97 6.43 -5.75
N LEU A 302 29.67 6.10 -5.73
CA LEU A 302 29.09 4.86 -5.18
C LEU A 302 29.05 4.76 -3.66
N VAL A 303 29.56 5.76 -2.92
CA VAL A 303 29.68 5.74 -1.45
C VAL A 303 28.97 6.93 -0.81
N HIS A 304 29.14 8.12 -1.37
CA HIS A 304 28.53 9.33 -0.84
C HIS A 304 27.23 9.64 -1.58
N TRP A 305 26.13 9.51 -0.88
CA TRP A 305 24.79 9.61 -1.46
C TRP A 305 24.10 10.90 -1.01
N THR A 306 23.58 11.66 -1.96
CA THR A 306 22.71 12.80 -1.74
C THR A 306 21.26 12.34 -1.82
N ASP A 307 20.52 12.49 -0.72
CA ASP A 307 19.11 12.07 -0.63
C ASP A 307 18.17 13.03 -1.37
N TRP A 308 17.14 12.48 -1.99
CA TRP A 308 16.07 13.28 -2.57
C TRP A 308 15.10 13.73 -1.48
N THR A 309 14.81 15.03 -1.42
CA THR A 309 13.97 15.64 -0.38
C THR A 309 12.60 16.11 -0.88
N GLY A 310 12.33 15.98 -2.19
CA GLY A 310 11.05 16.33 -2.81
C GLY A 310 10.01 15.20 -2.68
N ASP A 311 9.06 15.17 -3.64
CA ASP A 311 7.99 14.18 -3.67
C ASP A 311 8.53 12.76 -3.88
N ASP A 312 8.00 11.82 -3.11
CA ASP A 312 8.38 10.41 -3.21
C ASP A 312 7.89 9.81 -4.54
N LEU A 313 8.63 8.85 -5.10
CA LEU A 313 8.34 8.26 -6.41
C LEU A 313 7.08 7.40 -6.42
N VAL A 314 6.88 6.60 -5.37
CA VAL A 314 5.70 5.75 -5.21
C VAL A 314 5.28 5.71 -3.75
N ILE A 315 4.03 6.07 -3.50
CA ILE A 315 3.42 6.09 -2.17
C ILE A 315 2.18 5.19 -2.10
N PRO A 316 1.74 4.72 -0.94
CA PRO A 316 0.45 4.06 -0.77
C PRO A 316 -0.70 4.94 -1.22
N SER A 317 -1.58 4.46 -2.12
CA SER A 317 -2.70 5.28 -2.62
C SER A 317 -3.85 4.49 -3.25
N LYS A 318 -3.69 3.17 -3.42
CA LYS A 318 -4.69 2.29 -4.03
C LYS A 318 -5.02 1.13 -3.09
N GLU A 319 -6.17 0.50 -3.28
CA GLU A 319 -6.64 -0.63 -2.45
C GLU A 319 -5.60 -1.75 -2.28
N TYR A 320 -4.80 -2.02 -3.31
CA TYR A 320 -3.80 -3.08 -3.28
C TYR A 320 -2.48 -2.68 -2.60
N ASP A 321 -2.28 -1.40 -2.31
CA ASP A 321 -1.05 -0.89 -1.68
C ASP A 321 -1.30 0.13 -0.56
N ASN A 322 -2.52 0.19 -0.02
CA ASN A 322 -2.92 1.21 0.95
C ASN A 322 -2.22 1.12 2.31
N LEU A 323 -1.45 0.06 2.56
CA LEU A 323 -0.62 -0.07 3.76
C LEU A 323 0.86 0.25 3.47
N PHE A 324 1.46 -0.39 2.45
CA PHE A 324 2.85 -0.18 2.04
C PHE A 324 2.99 -0.15 0.52
N ALA A 325 3.85 0.75 0.02
CA ALA A 325 4.40 0.73 -1.33
C ALA A 325 5.92 0.78 -1.21
N HIS A 326 6.62 -0.37 -1.34
CA HIS A 326 8.04 -0.49 -0.99
C HIS A 326 8.78 -1.51 -1.87
N LYS A 327 10.11 -1.64 -1.69
CA LYS A 327 10.97 -2.65 -2.35
C LYS A 327 11.02 -2.51 -3.87
N SER A 328 11.70 -1.45 -4.33
CA SER A 328 11.79 -1.03 -5.73
C SER A 328 12.58 -1.96 -6.65
N CYS A 329 12.13 -2.08 -7.91
CA CYS A 329 12.92 -2.40 -9.08
C CYS A 329 12.49 -1.48 -10.24
N VAL A 330 13.38 -0.62 -10.71
CA VAL A 330 13.05 0.41 -11.70
C VAL A 330 13.82 0.16 -12.98
N ILE A 331 13.15 0.22 -14.13
CA ILE A 331 13.77 0.16 -15.45
C ILE A 331 13.18 1.22 -16.37
N GLU A 332 13.95 1.69 -17.34
CA GLU A 332 13.47 2.50 -18.45
C GLU A 332 13.54 1.67 -19.73
N TYR A 333 12.47 1.65 -20.50
CA TYR A 333 12.45 0.98 -21.79
C TYR A 333 11.57 1.71 -22.79
N LYS A 334 12.17 2.06 -23.96
CA LYS A 334 11.50 2.79 -25.04
C LYS A 334 10.80 4.08 -24.59
N GLY A 335 11.44 4.84 -23.69
CA GLY A 335 10.94 6.12 -23.20
C GLY A 335 9.80 6.00 -22.22
N VAL A 336 9.61 4.83 -21.59
CA VAL A 336 8.68 4.59 -20.48
C VAL A 336 9.47 4.07 -19.28
N VAL A 337 9.25 4.63 -18.11
CA VAL A 337 9.77 4.13 -16.85
C VAL A 337 8.77 3.16 -16.26
N TYR A 338 9.25 1.99 -15.87
CA TYR A 338 8.50 0.94 -15.18
C TYR A 338 9.07 0.79 -13.77
N HIS A 339 8.29 1.15 -12.78
CA HIS A 339 8.65 1.06 -11.38
C HIS A 339 7.86 -0.07 -10.73
N TYR A 340 8.45 -1.27 -10.68
CA TYR A 340 7.90 -2.40 -9.95
C TYR A 340 8.17 -2.24 -8.47
N TYR A 341 7.21 -2.60 -7.66
CA TYR A 341 7.32 -2.52 -6.20
C TYR A 341 6.41 -3.55 -5.51
N CYS A 342 6.67 -3.83 -4.25
CA CYS A 342 5.74 -4.61 -3.45
C CYS A 342 4.62 -3.71 -2.93
N GLY A 343 3.40 -4.00 -3.37
CA GLY A 343 2.16 -3.40 -2.85
C GLY A 343 1.59 -4.27 -1.74
N VAL A 344 1.27 -3.65 -0.60
CA VAL A 344 0.68 -4.32 0.56
C VAL A 344 -0.58 -3.60 0.96
N ASN A 345 -1.68 -4.34 1.10
CA ASN A 345 -2.95 -3.79 1.55
C ASN A 345 -3.18 -3.97 3.05
N ASN A 346 -4.26 -3.37 3.56
CA ASN A 346 -4.63 -3.44 4.98
C ASN A 346 -4.93 -4.87 5.49
N SER A 347 -5.20 -5.81 4.60
CA SER A 347 -5.35 -7.25 4.93
C SER A 347 -4.02 -8.01 4.93
N ASP A 348 -2.88 -7.32 4.85
CA ASP A 348 -1.51 -7.87 4.78
C ASP A 348 -1.29 -8.80 3.57
N GLN A 349 -2.09 -8.67 2.51
CA GLN A 349 -1.83 -9.31 1.24
C GLN A 349 -0.70 -8.57 0.53
N ARG A 350 0.20 -9.32 -0.13
CA ARG A 350 1.39 -8.77 -0.78
C ARG A 350 1.52 -9.27 -2.20
N GLY A 351 1.79 -8.36 -3.12
CA GLY A 351 1.97 -8.65 -4.54
C GLY A 351 2.92 -7.66 -5.21
N ILE A 352 3.38 -7.99 -6.40
CA ILE A 352 4.15 -7.06 -7.21
C ILE A 352 3.19 -6.14 -7.93
N ALA A 353 3.32 -4.85 -7.67
CA ALA A 353 2.61 -3.77 -8.34
C ALA A 353 3.53 -3.00 -9.30
N LEU A 354 2.94 -2.25 -10.20
CA LEU A 354 3.63 -1.45 -11.20
C LEU A 354 3.09 -0.01 -11.21
N ALA A 355 4.00 0.95 -11.17
CA ALA A 355 3.76 2.35 -11.52
C ALA A 355 4.57 2.70 -12.77
N VAL A 356 4.05 3.59 -13.62
CA VAL A 356 4.64 3.92 -14.92
C VAL A 356 4.70 5.43 -15.16
N SER A 357 5.65 5.86 -16.01
CA SER A 357 5.80 7.29 -16.35
C SER A 357 4.78 7.79 -17.39
N LYS A 358 4.08 6.90 -18.08
CA LYS A 358 3.04 7.21 -19.08
C LYS A 358 1.80 6.36 -18.82
N PRO A 359 0.59 6.83 -19.18
CA PRO A 359 -0.62 6.03 -19.06
C PRO A 359 -0.53 4.76 -19.93
N MET A 360 -0.63 3.58 -19.29
CA MET A 360 -0.54 2.25 -19.94
C MET A 360 -1.82 1.41 -19.71
N GLY A 361 -2.92 2.04 -19.31
CA GLY A 361 -4.15 1.34 -18.93
C GLY A 361 -4.11 0.86 -17.49
N ARG A 362 -4.81 -0.23 -17.18
CA ARG A 362 -4.94 -0.82 -15.85
C ARG A 362 -4.69 -2.33 -15.88
N SER A 363 -4.16 -2.85 -14.79
CA SER A 363 -4.00 -4.29 -14.61
C SER A 363 -5.34 -4.98 -14.31
N GLU A 364 -5.45 -6.21 -14.78
CA GLU A 364 -6.55 -7.14 -14.44
C GLU A 364 -6.17 -8.10 -13.29
N VAL A 365 -4.97 -7.99 -12.73
CA VAL A 365 -4.50 -8.84 -11.64
C VAL A 365 -4.99 -8.29 -10.30
N HIS A 366 -5.58 -9.18 -9.46
CA HIS A 366 -6.13 -8.83 -8.15
C HIS A 366 -5.62 -9.78 -7.09
N PHE A 367 -5.66 -9.33 -5.83
CA PHE A 367 -5.53 -10.26 -4.71
C PHE A 367 -6.74 -11.20 -4.64
N PRO A 368 -6.53 -12.46 -4.22
CA PRO A 368 -7.65 -13.32 -3.85
C PRO A 368 -8.39 -12.72 -2.65
N ILE A 369 -9.69 -13.04 -2.52
CA ILE A 369 -10.47 -12.63 -1.35
C ILE A 369 -9.79 -13.24 -0.11
N PRO A 370 -9.48 -12.45 0.94
CA PRO A 370 -8.80 -12.95 2.13
C PRO A 370 -9.60 -14.06 2.82
N GLU A 371 -8.92 -15.09 3.30
CA GLU A 371 -9.55 -16.08 4.18
C GLU A 371 -9.97 -15.41 5.48
N PRO A 372 -11.16 -15.70 6.02
CA PRO A 372 -11.64 -15.11 7.26
C PRO A 372 -10.76 -15.52 8.46
N THR A 373 -9.95 -14.61 8.95
CA THR A 373 -9.11 -14.83 10.14
C THR A 373 -9.57 -13.93 11.25
N GLY A 374 -10.34 -14.40 12.20
CA GLY A 374 -10.64 -13.78 13.50
C GLY A 374 -11.04 -12.29 13.56
N LYS A 375 -10.51 -11.45 12.73
CA LYS A 375 -10.75 -10.00 12.63
C LYS A 375 -11.64 -9.65 11.46
N ARG A 376 -12.14 -8.40 11.44
CA ARG A 376 -12.80 -7.82 10.27
C ARG A 376 -11.86 -7.83 9.06
N ILE A 377 -12.35 -8.32 7.93
CA ILE A 377 -11.67 -8.28 6.64
C ILE A 377 -12.53 -7.48 5.69
N THR A 378 -11.93 -6.51 5.04
CA THR A 378 -12.58 -5.67 4.04
C THR A 378 -11.91 -5.89 2.70
N THR A 379 -12.68 -6.33 1.70
CA THR A 379 -12.18 -6.62 0.35
C THR A 379 -12.97 -5.82 -0.67
N SER A 380 -12.27 -5.09 -1.53
CA SER A 380 -12.90 -4.41 -2.66
C SER A 380 -13.46 -5.43 -3.66
N LEU A 381 -14.68 -5.17 -4.11
CA LEU A 381 -15.31 -5.89 -5.22
C LEU A 381 -15.42 -5.05 -6.49
N ASN A 382 -14.65 -3.97 -6.62
CA ASN A 382 -14.82 -2.99 -7.69
C ASN A 382 -14.41 -3.47 -9.09
N LYS A 383 -13.67 -4.56 -9.20
CA LYS A 383 -13.14 -5.04 -10.48
C LYS A 383 -14.06 -6.07 -11.15
N ASP A 384 -13.94 -6.19 -12.49
CA ASP A 384 -14.53 -7.27 -13.28
C ASP A 384 -16.06 -7.44 -13.13
N TRP A 385 -16.78 -6.35 -13.19
CA TRP A 385 -18.24 -6.38 -13.32
C TRP A 385 -18.65 -6.44 -14.79
N PHE A 386 -19.83 -6.97 -15.02
CA PHE A 386 -20.51 -6.86 -16.29
C PHE A 386 -21.78 -6.05 -16.11
N THR A 387 -22.11 -5.16 -17.05
CA THR A 387 -23.28 -4.31 -16.96
C THR A 387 -23.99 -4.17 -18.30
N ILE A 388 -25.31 -3.97 -18.23
CA ILE A 388 -26.17 -3.65 -19.36
C ILE A 388 -27.22 -2.65 -18.90
N ALA A 389 -27.47 -1.61 -19.70
CA ALA A 389 -28.65 -0.74 -19.52
C ALA A 389 -29.84 -1.37 -20.22
N ALA A 390 -30.93 -1.44 -19.51
CA ALA A 390 -32.20 -1.90 -20.04
C ALA A 390 -33.28 -0.85 -19.77
N GLY A 391 -34.20 -0.67 -20.66
CA GLY A 391 -35.30 0.28 -20.49
C GLY A 391 -36.17 -0.03 -19.26
N GLU A 392 -37.10 0.89 -18.94
CA GLU A 392 -37.94 0.83 -17.73
C GLU A 392 -38.75 -0.46 -17.58
N ASN A 393 -38.96 -1.18 -18.67
CA ASN A 393 -39.78 -2.41 -18.70
C ASN A 393 -39.03 -3.69 -18.31
N SER A 394 -37.68 -3.66 -18.10
CA SER A 394 -36.92 -4.86 -17.72
C SER A 394 -36.80 -4.98 -16.19
N ASN A 395 -37.93 -5.33 -15.56
CA ASN A 395 -38.05 -5.24 -14.10
C ASN A 395 -37.77 -6.53 -13.36
N THR A 396 -37.59 -7.66 -14.03
CA THR A 396 -37.41 -8.95 -13.38
C THR A 396 -36.00 -9.47 -13.44
N TYR A 397 -35.61 -10.27 -12.45
CA TYR A 397 -34.33 -10.98 -12.45
C TYR A 397 -34.16 -11.89 -13.67
N ASP A 398 -35.26 -12.34 -14.26
CA ASP A 398 -35.24 -13.18 -15.46
C ASP A 398 -34.65 -12.46 -16.68
N ALA A 399 -34.77 -11.13 -16.74
CA ALA A 399 -34.09 -10.32 -17.74
C ALA A 399 -32.55 -10.42 -17.65
N PHE A 400 -32.01 -10.84 -16.50
CA PHE A 400 -30.60 -11.08 -16.27
C PHE A 400 -30.02 -12.25 -17.08
N ASN A 401 -30.86 -13.23 -17.42
CA ASN A 401 -30.48 -14.44 -18.16
C ASN A 401 -30.49 -14.26 -19.69
N VAL A 402 -30.89 -13.08 -20.16
CA VAL A 402 -30.88 -12.79 -21.60
C VAL A 402 -29.45 -12.74 -22.10
N THR A 403 -29.14 -13.45 -23.18
CA THR A 403 -27.89 -13.36 -23.93
C THR A 403 -27.84 -12.00 -24.63
N ALA A 404 -27.38 -10.98 -23.91
CA ALA A 404 -27.25 -9.63 -24.40
C ALA A 404 -25.74 -9.23 -24.37
N ASP A 405 -25.39 -8.17 -25.09
CA ASP A 405 -24.04 -7.62 -25.14
C ASP A 405 -23.69 -6.92 -23.83
N TRP A 406 -23.33 -7.69 -22.82
CA TRP A 406 -22.86 -7.18 -21.54
C TRP A 406 -21.51 -6.51 -21.70
N LYS A 407 -21.39 -5.29 -21.21
CA LYS A 407 -20.12 -4.56 -21.15
C LYS A 407 -19.34 -4.94 -19.89
N LYS A 408 -18.07 -5.24 -20.03
CA LYS A 408 -17.16 -5.40 -18.90
C LYS A 408 -16.76 -4.02 -18.38
N VAL A 409 -16.91 -3.78 -17.08
CA VAL A 409 -16.62 -2.51 -16.41
C VAL A 409 -15.97 -2.73 -15.05
N ASP A 410 -15.26 -1.73 -14.58
CA ASP A 410 -14.87 -1.59 -13.18
C ASP A 410 -15.77 -0.57 -12.49
N LEU A 411 -15.95 -0.71 -11.19
CA LEU A 411 -16.64 0.28 -10.37
C LEU A 411 -15.64 1.31 -9.79
N PRO A 412 -16.07 2.52 -9.57
CA PRO A 412 -17.35 3.16 -9.87
C PRO A 412 -17.70 3.17 -11.36
N HIS A 413 -18.99 3.05 -11.68
CA HIS A 413 -19.47 3.09 -13.06
C HIS A 413 -20.84 3.77 -13.13
N ASN A 414 -21.00 4.64 -14.12
CA ASN A 414 -22.19 5.42 -14.36
C ASN A 414 -22.59 5.34 -15.85
N TRP A 415 -23.81 4.94 -16.13
CA TRP A 415 -24.31 4.86 -17.51
C TRP A 415 -24.48 6.22 -18.16
N ASP A 416 -24.62 7.31 -17.40
CA ASP A 416 -24.65 8.66 -17.93
C ASP A 416 -23.34 9.09 -18.59
N ASP A 417 -22.21 8.46 -18.29
CA ASP A 417 -20.93 8.70 -18.96
C ASP A 417 -21.00 8.47 -20.47
N TYR A 418 -21.86 7.54 -20.91
CA TYR A 418 -22.07 7.26 -22.33
C TYR A 418 -23.06 8.23 -22.98
N ALA A 419 -23.78 8.99 -22.19
CA ALA A 419 -24.73 9.98 -22.66
C ALA A 419 -24.08 11.34 -22.96
N GLY A 420 -22.92 11.64 -22.33
CA GLY A 420 -22.11 12.81 -22.59
C GLY A 420 -22.92 14.11 -22.66
N TYR A 421 -22.88 14.73 -23.80
CA TYR A 421 -23.58 15.99 -24.10
C TYR A 421 -25.10 15.93 -23.99
N ARG A 422 -25.69 14.74 -23.97
CA ARG A 422 -27.15 14.52 -23.83
C ARG A 422 -27.70 15.17 -22.57
N GLN A 423 -26.95 15.16 -21.48
CA GLN A 423 -27.36 15.72 -20.18
C GLN A 423 -27.73 17.21 -20.27
N LEU A 424 -27.05 17.98 -21.08
CA LEU A 424 -27.34 19.41 -21.28
C LEU A 424 -28.65 19.67 -22.02
N SER A 425 -29.05 18.74 -22.89
CA SER A 425 -30.17 18.92 -23.79
C SER A 425 -31.39 18.09 -23.44
N HIS A 426 -31.20 16.94 -22.79
CA HIS A 426 -32.23 15.92 -22.63
C HIS A 426 -32.31 15.33 -21.21
N GLY A 427 -31.48 15.82 -20.26
CA GLY A 427 -31.43 15.31 -18.90
C GLY A 427 -30.72 13.93 -18.78
N ASN A 428 -30.83 13.28 -17.64
CA ASN A 428 -30.19 12.02 -17.34
C ASN A 428 -30.81 10.84 -18.09
N LEU A 429 -30.07 9.72 -18.13
CA LEU A 429 -30.64 8.45 -18.55
C LEU A 429 -31.61 7.93 -17.49
N HIS A 430 -32.80 7.51 -17.92
CA HIS A 430 -33.80 6.83 -17.09
C HIS A 430 -33.94 5.39 -17.48
N GLY A 431 -34.32 4.54 -16.53
CA GLY A 431 -34.50 3.12 -16.72
C GLY A 431 -33.80 2.28 -15.69
N ASN A 432 -33.38 1.10 -16.10
CA ASN A 432 -32.68 0.13 -15.26
C ASN A 432 -31.31 -0.20 -15.82
N ALA A 433 -30.32 -0.26 -14.96
CA ALA A 433 -29.02 -0.83 -15.28
C ALA A 433 -28.80 -2.09 -14.42
N TRP A 434 -28.49 -3.18 -15.08
CA TRP A 434 -28.13 -4.41 -14.40
C TRP A 434 -26.62 -4.55 -14.34
N TYR A 435 -26.13 -4.99 -13.19
CA TYR A 435 -24.74 -5.31 -12.92
C TYR A 435 -24.63 -6.74 -12.45
N LYS A 436 -23.60 -7.47 -12.89
CA LYS A 436 -23.28 -8.81 -12.39
C LYS A 436 -21.80 -8.98 -12.15
N LYS A 437 -21.47 -9.75 -11.13
CA LYS A 437 -20.10 -10.14 -10.80
C LYS A 437 -20.09 -11.58 -10.30
N GLU A 438 -19.15 -12.37 -10.82
CA GLU A 438 -18.77 -13.66 -10.25
C GLU A 438 -17.49 -13.51 -9.44
N PHE A 439 -17.40 -14.22 -8.33
CA PHE A 439 -16.21 -14.25 -7.49
C PHE A 439 -16.10 -15.58 -6.75
N ASP A 440 -14.85 -16.02 -6.54
CA ASP A 440 -14.56 -17.21 -5.74
C ASP A 440 -14.45 -16.82 -4.27
N LEU A 441 -15.22 -17.50 -3.42
CA LEU A 441 -15.24 -17.28 -1.99
C LEU A 441 -14.52 -18.43 -1.29
N PRO A 442 -13.47 -18.15 -0.46
CA PRO A 442 -12.84 -19.18 0.34
C PRO A 442 -13.84 -19.85 1.30
N ALA A 443 -13.52 -21.05 1.76
CA ALA A 443 -14.24 -21.65 2.88
C ALA A 443 -14.04 -20.82 4.15
N TYR A 444 -15.06 -20.72 4.98
CA TYR A 444 -15.01 -19.98 6.24
C TYR A 444 -15.83 -20.68 7.33
N ASP A 445 -15.52 -20.34 8.59
CA ASP A 445 -16.19 -20.91 9.75
C ASP A 445 -17.64 -20.38 9.88
N THR A 446 -18.52 -21.19 10.46
CA THR A 446 -19.94 -20.83 10.69
C THR A 446 -20.15 -19.64 11.63
N ASP A 447 -19.12 -19.26 12.38
CA ASP A 447 -19.12 -18.07 13.24
C ASP A 447 -18.91 -16.74 12.47
N LYS A 448 -18.65 -16.80 11.15
CA LYS A 448 -18.45 -15.62 10.35
C LYS A 448 -19.75 -15.14 9.72
N ARG A 449 -19.84 -13.81 9.59
CA ARG A 449 -20.92 -13.12 8.88
C ARG A 449 -20.29 -12.33 7.72
N LEU A 450 -20.94 -12.35 6.59
CA LEU A 450 -20.49 -11.69 5.37
C LEU A 450 -21.51 -10.64 4.96
N PHE A 451 -20.99 -9.43 4.77
CA PHE A 451 -21.79 -8.27 4.38
C PHE A 451 -21.26 -7.71 3.06
N ILE A 452 -22.19 -7.31 2.21
CA ILE A 452 -21.85 -6.48 1.06
C ILE A 452 -22.24 -5.03 1.37
N ARG A 453 -21.28 -4.11 1.20
CA ARG A 453 -21.49 -2.68 1.36
C ARG A 453 -21.40 -2.00 0.01
N PHE A 454 -22.39 -1.18 -0.28
CA PHE A 454 -22.44 -0.28 -1.41
C PHE A 454 -22.34 1.15 -0.89
N ASP A 455 -21.36 1.90 -1.35
CA ASP A 455 -21.18 3.30 -0.94
C ASP A 455 -22.12 4.26 -1.70
N GLY A 456 -22.72 3.80 -2.81
CA GLY A 456 -23.77 4.52 -3.54
C GLY A 456 -24.18 3.81 -4.83
N VAL A 457 -25.49 3.68 -5.00
CA VAL A 457 -26.14 3.15 -6.21
C VAL A 457 -27.35 4.01 -6.54
N GLY A 458 -27.38 4.59 -7.69
CA GLY A 458 -28.42 5.55 -8.01
C GLY A 458 -29.52 4.99 -8.95
N SER A 459 -30.81 5.17 -8.61
CA SER A 459 -31.35 5.83 -7.39
C SER A 459 -31.86 4.80 -6.40
N TYR A 460 -32.27 3.63 -6.89
CA TYR A 460 -32.67 2.47 -6.10
C TYR A 460 -31.78 1.29 -6.45
N ALA A 461 -31.43 0.51 -5.46
CA ALA A 461 -30.65 -0.70 -5.62
C ALA A 461 -31.46 -1.93 -5.18
N THR A 462 -31.67 -2.91 -6.05
CA THR A 462 -32.13 -4.24 -5.66
C THR A 462 -30.96 -5.21 -5.84
N VAL A 463 -30.57 -5.90 -4.76
CA VAL A 463 -29.40 -6.78 -4.74
C VAL A 463 -29.82 -8.23 -4.69
N TYR A 464 -29.18 -9.05 -5.50
CA TYR A 464 -29.34 -10.51 -5.54
C TYR A 464 -28.00 -11.20 -5.31
N VAL A 465 -27.99 -12.25 -4.52
CA VAL A 465 -26.83 -13.13 -4.33
C VAL A 465 -27.24 -14.55 -4.66
N ASN A 466 -26.55 -15.19 -5.60
CA ASN A 466 -26.89 -16.52 -6.11
C ASN A 466 -28.40 -16.69 -6.47
N GLY A 467 -29.00 -15.63 -7.02
CA GLY A 467 -30.41 -15.57 -7.40
C GLY A 467 -31.38 -15.21 -6.27
N LYS A 468 -30.95 -15.21 -5.00
CA LYS A 468 -31.78 -14.83 -3.87
C LYS A 468 -31.82 -13.30 -3.73
N ASN A 469 -33.00 -12.70 -3.66
CA ASN A 469 -33.19 -11.28 -3.40
C ASN A 469 -32.77 -10.97 -1.95
N MET A 470 -31.79 -10.05 -1.78
CA MET A 470 -31.25 -9.65 -0.49
C MET A 470 -31.86 -8.35 0.04
N GLY A 471 -32.68 -7.68 -0.76
CA GLY A 471 -33.34 -6.44 -0.39
C GLY A 471 -33.21 -5.33 -1.43
N ARG A 472 -34.00 -4.26 -1.20
CA ARG A 472 -34.02 -3.05 -2.01
C ARG A 472 -33.65 -1.84 -1.13
N HIS A 473 -32.72 -1.01 -1.59
CA HIS A 473 -32.34 0.22 -0.92
C HIS A 473 -32.81 1.43 -1.73
N PRO A 474 -33.73 2.26 -1.19
CA PRO A 474 -34.22 3.48 -1.81
C PRO A 474 -33.40 4.67 -1.31
N SER A 475 -32.32 5.00 -1.93
CA SER A 475 -31.57 6.23 -1.70
C SER A 475 -30.30 6.26 -2.55
N GLY A 476 -30.30 6.98 -3.62
CA GLY A 476 -29.16 7.01 -4.53
C GLY A 476 -27.85 7.56 -3.93
N ARG A 477 -27.85 8.21 -2.77
CA ARG A 477 -26.69 8.93 -2.21
C ARG A 477 -26.14 8.35 -0.92
N THR A 478 -26.82 7.40 -0.30
CA THR A 478 -26.41 6.84 0.99
C THR A 478 -25.76 5.49 0.86
N THR A 479 -24.77 5.26 1.72
CA THR A 479 -24.17 3.95 1.91
C THR A 479 -25.15 2.99 2.56
N PHE A 480 -25.19 1.74 2.09
CA PHE A 480 -25.97 0.67 2.71
C PHE A 480 -25.18 -0.64 2.76
N THR A 481 -25.53 -1.47 3.73
CA THR A 481 -24.91 -2.76 3.96
C THR A 481 -25.98 -3.85 4.06
N LEU A 482 -25.77 -4.97 3.38
CA LEU A 482 -26.65 -6.13 3.43
C LEU A 482 -25.91 -7.34 3.97
N ASP A 483 -26.50 -8.05 4.91
CA ASP A 483 -26.03 -9.37 5.33
C ASP A 483 -26.37 -10.39 4.25
N ILE A 484 -25.35 -10.95 3.64
CA ILE A 484 -25.48 -11.90 2.53
C ILE A 484 -25.04 -13.32 2.90
N THR A 485 -24.71 -13.55 4.19
CA THR A 485 -24.14 -14.80 4.69
C THR A 485 -24.90 -16.03 4.23
N ASP A 486 -26.23 -16.03 4.43
CA ASP A 486 -27.08 -17.21 4.17
C ASP A 486 -27.40 -17.44 2.69
N ALA A 487 -26.95 -16.53 1.82
CA ALA A 487 -27.10 -16.64 0.37
C ALA A 487 -25.80 -17.08 -0.31
N LEU A 488 -24.68 -17.04 0.39
CA LEU A 488 -23.37 -17.40 -0.14
C LEU A 488 -23.10 -18.91 -0.05
N LYS A 489 -22.21 -19.37 -0.93
CA LYS A 489 -21.70 -20.75 -1.00
C LYS A 489 -20.20 -20.71 -0.64
N PRO A 490 -19.81 -21.04 0.62
CA PRO A 490 -18.41 -21.08 1.02
C PRO A 490 -17.61 -22.09 0.20
N GLY A 491 -16.37 -21.75 -0.13
CA GLY A 491 -15.47 -22.60 -0.91
C GLY A 491 -15.89 -22.77 -2.37
N ALA A 492 -16.78 -21.93 -2.88
CA ALA A 492 -17.31 -22.03 -4.23
C ALA A 492 -17.43 -20.65 -4.92
N LYS A 493 -17.71 -20.70 -6.22
CA LYS A 493 -18.04 -19.51 -7.00
C LYS A 493 -19.43 -18.99 -6.63
N ASN A 494 -19.52 -17.68 -6.42
CA ASN A 494 -20.73 -16.95 -6.08
C ASN A 494 -21.01 -15.87 -7.12
N THR A 495 -22.27 -15.50 -7.26
CA THR A 495 -22.72 -14.45 -8.18
C THR A 495 -23.46 -13.37 -7.39
N ILE A 496 -23.09 -12.12 -7.62
CA ILE A 496 -23.83 -10.94 -7.18
C ILE A 496 -24.47 -10.32 -8.42
N ALA A 497 -25.75 -9.96 -8.33
CA ALA A 497 -26.42 -9.13 -9.31
C ALA A 497 -27.07 -7.94 -8.63
N VAL A 498 -27.00 -6.78 -9.28
CA VAL A 498 -27.56 -5.53 -8.79
C VAL A 498 -28.40 -4.91 -9.90
N LYS A 499 -29.66 -4.60 -9.59
CA LYS A 499 -30.51 -3.76 -10.40
C LYS A 499 -30.42 -2.34 -9.86
N ALA A 500 -29.83 -1.45 -10.63
CA ALA A 500 -29.81 -0.01 -10.35
C ALA A 500 -30.96 0.65 -11.14
N GLU A 501 -31.94 1.19 -10.45
CA GLU A 501 -33.13 1.79 -11.05
C GLU A 501 -33.03 3.32 -10.96
N HIS A 502 -33.21 3.98 -12.07
CA HIS A 502 -33.29 5.43 -12.16
C HIS A 502 -34.57 5.83 -12.93
N PRO A 503 -35.74 5.82 -12.27
CA PRO A 503 -36.98 6.19 -12.94
C PRO A 503 -37.03 7.70 -13.24
N SER A 504 -37.82 8.07 -14.24
CA SER A 504 -38.02 9.46 -14.64
C SER A 504 -38.72 10.30 -13.55
N MET A 505 -39.51 9.66 -12.70
CA MET A 505 -40.15 10.31 -11.55
C MET A 505 -39.81 9.56 -10.25
N ILE A 506 -39.36 10.33 -9.27
CA ILE A 506 -39.06 9.84 -7.92
C ILE A 506 -39.91 10.63 -6.93
N SER A 507 -40.87 9.98 -6.29
CA SER A 507 -41.82 10.61 -5.35
C SER A 507 -41.69 10.13 -3.91
N ASP A 508 -40.97 9.06 -3.67
CA ASP A 508 -40.87 8.36 -2.39
C ASP A 508 -39.54 8.60 -1.65
N MET A 509 -38.70 9.50 -2.17
CA MET A 509 -37.46 9.93 -1.52
C MET A 509 -37.61 11.35 -0.98
N PRO A 510 -37.60 11.57 0.34
CA PRO A 510 -37.94 12.86 0.93
C PRO A 510 -36.97 14.01 0.63
N TRP A 511 -35.77 13.68 0.20
CA TRP A 511 -34.76 14.67 -0.20
C TRP A 511 -34.82 15.06 -1.68
N VAL A 512 -35.70 14.42 -2.47
CA VAL A 512 -35.98 14.80 -3.85
C VAL A 512 -37.12 15.80 -3.90
N CYS A 513 -36.80 17.06 -4.07
CA CYS A 513 -37.78 18.15 -4.12
C CYS A 513 -38.78 17.94 -5.27
N GLY A 514 -40.06 17.99 -4.94
CA GLY A 514 -41.14 17.98 -5.93
C GLY A 514 -41.35 16.64 -6.64
N GLY A 515 -40.73 15.55 -6.19
CA GLY A 515 -40.93 14.21 -6.76
C GLY A 515 -40.35 14.02 -8.16
N CYS A 516 -39.38 14.84 -8.58
CA CYS A 516 -38.71 14.68 -9.86
C CYS A 516 -37.24 14.28 -9.68
N SER A 517 -36.78 13.40 -10.53
CA SER A 517 -35.35 13.33 -10.82
C SER A 517 -34.98 14.61 -11.57
N SER A 518 -33.85 15.16 -11.30
CA SER A 518 -33.28 16.42 -11.76
C SER A 518 -33.59 16.98 -13.16
N GLU A 519 -34.39 16.32 -13.97
CA GLU A 519 -34.73 16.83 -15.32
C GLU A 519 -35.56 18.11 -15.32
N TYR A 520 -36.42 18.31 -14.32
CA TYR A 520 -37.44 19.37 -14.32
C TYR A 520 -37.43 20.25 -13.06
N GLY A 521 -36.49 20.10 -12.19
CA GLY A 521 -36.51 20.85 -10.95
C GLY A 521 -35.17 21.10 -10.32
N PHE A 522 -35.18 21.98 -9.36
CA PHE A 522 -34.07 22.26 -8.44
C PHE A 522 -33.88 21.11 -7.44
N SER A 523 -33.92 19.85 -7.91
CA SER A 523 -33.34 18.82 -7.09
C SER A 523 -31.83 19.08 -7.09
N GLU A 524 -31.20 18.84 -5.97
CA GLU A 524 -29.77 19.03 -5.74
C GLU A 524 -28.91 18.13 -6.62
N GLY A 525 -28.99 18.34 -7.93
CA GLY A 525 -28.26 17.63 -8.97
C GLY A 525 -28.86 16.28 -9.37
N SER A 526 -28.41 15.81 -10.49
CA SER A 526 -28.87 14.59 -11.14
C SER A 526 -28.40 13.34 -10.38
N GLN A 527 -29.27 12.34 -10.31
CA GLN A 527 -28.91 11.00 -9.84
C GLN A 527 -28.20 10.25 -10.95
N PRO A 528 -27.06 9.60 -10.69
CA PRO A 528 -26.44 8.72 -11.69
C PRO A 528 -27.24 7.42 -11.83
N MET A 529 -27.25 6.84 -13.03
CA MET A 529 -27.79 5.51 -13.25
C MET A 529 -26.66 4.49 -13.18
N GLY A 530 -26.49 3.85 -12.02
CA GLY A 530 -25.45 2.84 -11.87
C GLY A 530 -24.90 2.68 -10.46
N ILE A 531 -23.88 1.83 -10.33
CA ILE A 531 -23.09 1.66 -9.12
C ILE A 531 -21.94 2.67 -9.20
N TYR A 532 -22.21 3.89 -8.79
CA TYR A 532 -21.31 5.02 -9.01
C TYR A 532 -20.33 5.28 -7.85
N ARG A 533 -20.36 4.44 -6.82
CA ARG A 533 -19.40 4.43 -5.70
C ARG A 533 -18.93 3.00 -5.43
N PRO A 534 -17.84 2.84 -4.64
CA PRO A 534 -17.25 1.53 -4.37
C PRO A 534 -18.20 0.49 -3.79
N VAL A 535 -17.89 -0.78 -4.07
CA VAL A 535 -18.52 -1.96 -3.47
C VAL A 535 -17.49 -2.76 -2.69
N THR A 536 -17.85 -3.15 -1.47
CA THR A 536 -16.95 -3.82 -0.56
C THR A 536 -17.59 -5.07 0.05
N LEU A 537 -16.85 -6.17 0.09
CA LEU A 537 -17.21 -7.35 0.88
C LEU A 537 -16.55 -7.21 2.27
N GLU A 538 -17.35 -7.27 3.33
CA GLU A 538 -16.88 -7.31 4.71
C GLU A 538 -17.12 -8.70 5.30
N VAL A 539 -16.06 -9.33 5.82
CA VAL A 539 -16.15 -10.56 6.58
C VAL A 539 -15.87 -10.24 8.02
N THR A 540 -16.80 -10.55 8.92
CA THR A 540 -16.71 -10.23 10.34
C THR A 540 -17.02 -11.44 11.20
N ASP A 541 -16.80 -11.32 12.51
CA ASP A 541 -17.37 -12.25 13.49
C ASP A 541 -18.89 -12.04 13.57
N LYS A 542 -19.61 -13.00 14.17
CA LYS A 542 -21.04 -12.85 14.48
C LYS A 542 -21.33 -11.71 15.46
N VAL A 543 -20.34 -11.31 16.27
CA VAL A 543 -20.41 -10.10 17.09
C VAL A 543 -19.51 -9.04 16.47
N ARG A 544 -20.11 -7.95 16.00
CA ARG A 544 -19.39 -6.90 15.28
C ARG A 544 -19.80 -5.49 15.72
N ILE A 545 -18.92 -4.54 15.43
CA ILE A 545 -19.28 -3.12 15.45
C ILE A 545 -20.07 -2.83 14.17
N GLU A 546 -21.23 -2.18 14.32
CA GLU A 546 -22.09 -1.85 13.20
C GLU A 546 -21.45 -0.79 12.26
N PRO A 547 -21.88 -0.72 10.98
CA PRO A 547 -21.45 0.32 10.07
C PRO A 547 -21.76 1.71 10.65
N PHE A 548 -20.75 2.61 10.63
CA PHE A 548 -20.83 3.92 11.28
C PHE A 548 -21.10 3.88 12.79
N GLY A 549 -20.98 2.72 13.42
CA GLY A 549 -21.31 2.48 14.81
C GLY A 549 -20.30 3.02 15.82
N VAL A 550 -19.32 3.82 15.42
CA VAL A 550 -18.40 4.52 16.33
C VAL A 550 -18.59 6.01 16.18
N HIS A 551 -19.14 6.63 17.22
CA HIS A 551 -19.27 8.07 17.32
C HIS A 551 -18.34 8.59 18.42
N ILE A 552 -17.54 9.62 18.13
CA ILE A 552 -16.56 10.20 19.05
C ILE A 552 -16.68 11.72 19.06
N TRP A 553 -16.70 12.31 20.26
CA TRP A 553 -16.69 13.77 20.45
C TRP A 553 -15.99 14.13 21.75
N ASN A 554 -15.49 15.34 21.86
CA ASN A 554 -14.88 15.84 23.11
C ASN A 554 -15.84 16.75 23.89
N ASP A 555 -15.53 16.95 25.15
CA ASP A 555 -16.24 17.94 26.02
C ASP A 555 -15.96 19.39 25.56
N GLU A 556 -16.70 20.33 26.09
CA GLU A 556 -16.58 21.78 25.75
C GLU A 556 -15.21 22.38 26.07
N LYS A 557 -14.44 21.73 26.96
CA LYS A 557 -13.09 22.16 27.34
C LYS A 557 -12.00 21.44 26.55
N ALA A 558 -12.37 20.53 25.66
CA ALA A 558 -11.46 19.68 24.88
C ALA A 558 -10.48 18.87 25.74
N LYS A 559 -10.93 18.42 26.92
CA LYS A 559 -10.11 17.68 27.88
C LYS A 559 -10.47 16.22 27.99
N THR A 560 -11.73 15.88 27.78
CA THR A 560 -12.24 14.50 27.79
C THR A 560 -12.89 14.16 26.46
N VAL A 561 -12.88 12.87 26.14
CA VAL A 561 -13.48 12.34 24.90
C VAL A 561 -14.56 11.36 25.27
N ASN A 562 -15.74 11.53 24.67
CA ASN A 562 -16.87 10.62 24.76
C ASN A 562 -16.85 9.71 23.52
N ILE A 563 -17.17 8.44 23.71
CA ILE A 563 -17.21 7.44 22.64
C ILE A 563 -18.51 6.64 22.80
N GLU A 564 -19.30 6.60 21.74
CA GLU A 564 -20.39 5.63 21.56
C GLU A 564 -19.95 4.57 20.59
N THR A 565 -20.13 3.30 20.97
CA THR A 565 -19.84 2.18 20.09
C THR A 565 -21.08 1.27 20.01
N GLU A 566 -21.64 1.12 18.82
CA GLU A 566 -22.76 0.26 18.53
C GLU A 566 -22.27 -1.14 18.16
N ILE A 567 -22.61 -2.14 18.97
CA ILE A 567 -22.22 -3.54 18.78
C ILE A 567 -23.48 -4.39 18.62
N LYS A 568 -23.45 -5.32 17.64
CA LYS A 568 -24.54 -6.25 17.39
C LYS A 568 -24.08 -7.70 17.43
N ASN A 569 -24.92 -8.55 18.02
CA ASN A 569 -24.79 -10.00 17.98
C ASN A 569 -25.70 -10.57 16.89
N TYR A 570 -25.13 -11.00 15.77
CA TYR A 570 -25.83 -11.66 14.67
C TYR A 570 -25.99 -13.18 14.88
N GLY A 571 -25.44 -13.70 15.99
CA GLY A 571 -25.56 -15.11 16.34
C GLY A 571 -26.88 -15.44 17.02
N ASN A 572 -27.09 -16.75 17.28
CA ASN A 572 -28.25 -17.30 17.95
C ASN A 572 -27.99 -17.68 19.42
N THR A 573 -26.83 -17.32 19.96
CA THR A 573 -26.41 -17.56 21.34
C THR A 573 -26.11 -16.24 22.05
N VAL A 574 -26.23 -16.24 23.39
CA VAL A 574 -25.77 -15.12 24.20
C VAL A 574 -24.24 -15.02 24.11
N GLU A 575 -23.73 -13.82 23.86
CA GLU A 575 -22.31 -13.56 23.71
C GLU A 575 -21.83 -12.54 24.76
N THR A 576 -20.69 -12.82 25.39
CA THR A 576 -20.01 -11.87 26.27
C THR A 576 -18.67 -11.49 25.64
N VAL A 577 -18.49 -10.20 25.43
CA VAL A 577 -17.31 -9.62 24.77
C VAL A 577 -16.72 -8.49 25.60
N GLU A 578 -15.45 -8.19 25.38
CA GLU A 578 -14.77 -7.00 25.90
C GLU A 578 -14.67 -5.97 24.76
N LEU A 579 -15.24 -4.78 24.96
CA LEU A 579 -14.99 -3.62 24.10
C LEU A 579 -13.78 -2.86 24.64
N VAL A 580 -12.76 -2.69 23.82
CA VAL A 580 -11.56 -1.91 24.11
C VAL A 580 -11.51 -0.70 23.18
N SER A 581 -11.47 0.51 23.75
CA SER A 581 -11.29 1.76 23.02
C SER A 581 -9.94 2.38 23.40
N LYS A 582 -9.08 2.60 22.40
CA LYS A 582 -7.74 3.15 22.59
C LYS A 582 -7.52 4.31 21.64
N LEU A 583 -7.31 5.52 22.18
CA LEU A 583 -6.93 6.71 21.41
C LEU A 583 -5.41 6.84 21.42
N THR A 584 -4.82 7.04 20.23
CA THR A 584 -3.38 7.25 20.07
C THR A 584 -3.10 8.53 19.30
N ASP A 585 -1.98 9.16 19.58
CA ASP A 585 -1.41 10.24 18.77
C ASP A 585 -0.79 9.71 17.46
N GLU A 586 -0.21 10.59 16.65
CA GLU A 586 0.47 10.24 15.39
C GLU A 586 1.69 9.32 15.58
N ASN A 587 2.31 9.34 16.77
CA ASN A 587 3.44 8.51 17.15
C ASN A 587 3.00 7.18 17.80
N TRP A 588 1.69 6.86 17.74
CA TRP A 588 1.09 5.67 18.36
C TRP A 588 1.17 5.65 19.89
N THR A 589 1.49 6.80 20.53
CA THR A 589 1.48 6.95 21.98
C THR A 589 0.01 6.98 22.47
N PRO A 590 -0.37 6.13 23.42
CA PRO A 590 -1.74 6.13 23.93
C PRO A 590 -2.05 7.41 24.72
N ALA A 591 -3.06 8.16 24.30
CA ALA A 591 -3.66 9.20 25.12
C ALA A 591 -4.51 8.57 26.24
N PHE A 592 -5.26 7.51 25.91
CA PHE A 592 -5.98 6.68 26.90
C PHE A 592 -6.29 5.28 26.32
N ARG A 593 -6.68 4.38 27.24
CA ARG A 593 -7.28 3.07 26.93
C ARG A 593 -8.43 2.81 27.90
N LEU A 594 -9.59 2.48 27.35
CA LEU A 594 -10.79 2.07 28.07
C LEU A 594 -11.12 0.62 27.76
N SER A 595 -11.80 -0.07 28.66
CA SER A 595 -12.25 -1.45 28.48
C SER A 595 -13.55 -1.68 29.23
N GLU A 596 -14.51 -2.34 28.60
CA GLU A 596 -15.83 -2.66 29.17
C GLU A 596 -16.27 -4.05 28.73
N ILE A 597 -16.81 -4.83 29.64
CA ILE A 597 -17.41 -6.15 29.39
C ILE A 597 -18.88 -5.98 29.06
N VAL A 598 -19.28 -6.50 27.93
CA VAL A 598 -20.63 -6.36 27.37
C VAL A 598 -21.22 -7.73 27.10
N THR A 599 -22.45 -7.98 27.61
CA THR A 599 -23.24 -9.17 27.26
C THR A 599 -24.35 -8.76 26.29
N LEU A 600 -24.48 -9.53 25.21
CA LEU A 600 -25.43 -9.32 24.12
C LEU A 600 -26.31 -10.57 23.94
N GLN A 601 -27.63 -10.38 23.92
CA GLN A 601 -28.58 -11.43 23.56
C GLN A 601 -28.51 -11.75 22.06
N PRO A 602 -29.03 -12.88 21.61
CA PRO A 602 -29.19 -13.18 20.19
C PRO A 602 -29.95 -12.08 19.46
N GLY A 603 -29.35 -11.54 18.40
CA GLY A 603 -29.94 -10.45 17.58
C GLY A 603 -29.87 -9.06 18.23
N GLU A 604 -29.37 -8.94 19.46
CA GLU A 604 -29.33 -7.64 20.16
C GLU A 604 -28.30 -6.70 19.55
N THR A 605 -28.71 -5.44 19.38
CA THR A 605 -27.85 -4.30 19.13
C THR A 605 -27.76 -3.45 20.39
N LYS A 606 -26.54 -3.11 20.82
CA LYS A 606 -26.31 -2.33 22.05
C LYS A 606 -25.33 -1.20 21.81
N VAL A 607 -25.69 -0.02 22.27
CA VAL A 607 -24.81 1.17 22.26
C VAL A 607 -24.07 1.24 23.60
N ILE A 608 -22.75 1.27 23.53
CA ILE A 608 -21.86 1.32 24.69
C ILE A 608 -21.26 2.72 24.76
N ASN A 609 -21.46 3.37 25.90
CA ASN A 609 -20.98 4.73 26.14
C ASN A 609 -19.74 4.70 27.03
N GLN A 610 -18.63 5.25 26.56
CA GLN A 610 -17.37 5.33 27.29
C GLN A 610 -16.90 6.78 27.35
N VAL A 611 -16.34 7.19 28.49
CA VAL A 611 -15.78 8.53 28.68
C VAL A 611 -14.32 8.38 29.08
N SER A 612 -13.43 9.13 28.41
CA SER A 612 -12.00 9.09 28.72
C SER A 612 -11.68 9.77 30.06
N PRO A 613 -10.59 9.42 30.72
CA PRO A 613 -9.98 10.31 31.71
C PRO A 613 -9.57 11.63 31.04
N GLU A 614 -9.23 12.64 31.85
CA GLU A 614 -8.68 13.90 31.34
C GLU A 614 -7.37 13.62 30.57
N ILE A 615 -7.33 14.06 29.32
CA ILE A 615 -6.17 13.93 28.43
C ILE A 615 -5.21 15.08 28.74
N LYS A 616 -3.99 14.73 29.07
CA LYS A 616 -2.91 15.72 29.28
C LYS A 616 -2.34 16.15 27.94
N ASP A 617 -1.96 17.42 27.83
CA ASP A 617 -1.26 17.99 26.68
C ASP A 617 -1.96 17.72 25.34
N VAL A 618 -3.29 17.99 25.31
CA VAL A 618 -4.11 17.80 24.09
C VAL A 618 -3.58 18.63 22.93
N HIS A 619 -3.28 17.99 21.82
CA HIS A 619 -3.00 18.65 20.55
C HIS A 619 -4.32 18.93 19.83
N LEU A 620 -4.71 20.21 19.78
CA LEU A 620 -5.98 20.61 19.17
C LEU A 620 -5.88 20.67 17.65
N TRP A 621 -6.87 20.10 16.99
CA TRP A 621 -7.06 20.28 15.55
C TRP A 621 -7.36 21.75 15.23
N SER A 622 -6.68 22.32 14.26
CA SER A 622 -6.97 23.65 13.71
C SER A 622 -6.85 23.66 12.19
N VAL A 623 -7.23 24.78 11.55
CA VAL A 623 -7.11 24.93 10.08
C VAL A 623 -5.63 24.91 9.64
N ASP A 624 -4.76 25.54 10.44
CA ASP A 624 -3.32 25.63 10.15
C ASP A 624 -2.56 24.35 10.57
N ASP A 625 -3.12 23.60 11.52
CA ASP A 625 -2.56 22.36 12.04
C ASP A 625 -3.69 21.32 12.22
N PRO A 626 -4.07 20.61 11.15
CA PRO A 626 -5.18 19.66 11.13
C PRO A 626 -4.83 18.31 11.79
N TYR A 627 -4.38 18.37 13.04
CA TYR A 627 -3.94 17.21 13.81
C TYR A 627 -5.04 16.20 14.09
N LEU A 628 -4.80 14.92 13.84
CA LEU A 628 -5.75 13.83 14.04
C LEU A 628 -5.19 12.75 14.97
N TYR A 629 -5.97 12.42 15.98
CA TYR A 629 -5.82 11.21 16.78
C TYR A 629 -6.46 10.01 16.06
N SER A 630 -6.02 8.80 16.40
CA SER A 630 -6.58 7.53 15.91
C SER A 630 -7.23 6.77 17.05
N LEU A 631 -8.55 6.57 16.99
CA LEU A 631 -9.33 5.75 17.90
C LEU A 631 -9.42 4.32 17.34
N ALA A 632 -8.84 3.35 18.01
CA ALA A 632 -9.07 1.93 17.76
C ALA A 632 -10.15 1.39 18.70
N SER A 633 -11.29 0.96 18.16
CA SER A 633 -12.36 0.25 18.84
C SER A 633 -12.25 -1.22 18.51
N VAL A 634 -12.00 -2.08 19.50
CA VAL A 634 -11.71 -3.50 19.33
C VAL A 634 -12.66 -4.34 20.18
N VAL A 635 -13.38 -5.25 19.53
CA VAL A 635 -14.21 -6.26 20.21
C VAL A 635 -13.39 -7.53 20.41
N LYS A 636 -13.33 -8.02 21.65
CA LYS A 636 -12.64 -9.25 22.01
C LYS A 636 -13.59 -10.27 22.62
N ARG A 637 -13.40 -11.53 22.23
CA ARG A 637 -14.07 -12.68 22.82
C ARG A 637 -13.04 -13.69 23.32
N GLY A 638 -13.10 -14.07 24.61
CA GLY A 638 -12.08 -14.93 25.20
C GLY A 638 -10.65 -14.40 25.09
N GLY A 639 -10.47 -13.08 25.17
CA GLY A 639 -9.17 -12.40 25.05
C GLY A 639 -8.66 -12.21 23.60
N LYS A 640 -9.30 -12.84 22.60
CA LYS A 640 -8.94 -12.71 21.18
C LYS A 640 -9.76 -11.61 20.52
N SER A 641 -9.11 -10.76 19.71
CA SER A 641 -9.80 -9.77 18.86
C SER A 641 -10.64 -10.49 17.80
N VAL A 642 -11.94 -10.17 17.75
CA VAL A 642 -12.90 -10.74 16.80
C VAL A 642 -13.41 -9.70 15.81
N ASP A 643 -13.42 -8.43 16.19
CA ASP A 643 -13.74 -7.31 15.29
C ASP A 643 -12.97 -6.07 15.70
N ASP A 644 -12.69 -5.18 14.75
CA ASP A 644 -12.02 -3.92 15.02
C ASP A 644 -12.40 -2.84 14.00
N MET A 645 -12.44 -1.60 14.48
CA MET A 645 -12.67 -0.40 13.66
C MET A 645 -11.72 0.71 14.10
N THR A 646 -11.21 1.48 13.14
CA THR A 646 -10.37 2.66 13.41
C THR A 646 -11.06 3.91 12.93
N THR A 647 -11.16 4.91 13.80
CA THR A 647 -11.80 6.22 13.53
C THR A 647 -10.79 7.33 13.78
N SER A 648 -10.59 8.20 12.79
CA SER A 648 -9.76 9.40 12.94
C SER A 648 -10.57 10.51 13.62
N TYR A 649 -9.95 11.22 14.57
CA TYR A 649 -10.63 12.28 15.32
C TYR A 649 -9.71 13.46 15.64
N GLY A 650 -10.16 14.68 15.28
CA GLY A 650 -9.50 15.94 15.65
C GLY A 650 -10.19 16.57 16.85
N ILE A 651 -9.51 16.60 17.99
CA ILE A 651 -10.03 17.23 19.22
C ILE A 651 -10.07 18.74 19.00
N ARG A 652 -11.23 19.37 19.16
CA ARG A 652 -11.43 20.81 18.96
C ARG A 652 -12.66 21.33 19.66
N THR A 653 -12.71 22.63 19.92
CA THR A 653 -13.92 23.31 20.39
C THR A 653 -14.45 24.20 19.28
N VAL A 654 -15.77 24.21 19.10
CA VAL A 654 -16.46 25.01 18.10
C VAL A 654 -17.53 25.87 18.81
N SER A 655 -17.52 27.14 18.56
CA SER A 655 -18.57 28.04 19.02
C SER A 655 -19.27 28.68 17.84
N TRP A 656 -20.54 28.31 17.66
CA TRP A 656 -21.41 28.89 16.64
C TRP A 656 -21.95 30.23 17.04
N PRO A 657 -22.02 31.20 16.12
CA PRO A 657 -22.63 32.49 16.43
C PRO A 657 -24.10 32.32 16.72
N VAL A 658 -24.54 32.98 17.80
CA VAL A 658 -25.96 33.18 18.09
C VAL A 658 -26.29 34.61 17.74
N LEU A 659 -27.19 34.82 16.79
CA LEU A 659 -27.61 36.17 16.38
C LEU A 659 -28.35 36.86 17.54
N ARG A 660 -27.61 37.58 18.35
CA ARG A 660 -28.13 38.47 19.41
C ARG A 660 -27.72 39.90 19.12
N LYS A 661 -28.57 40.85 19.49
CA LYS A 661 -28.31 42.28 19.22
C LYS A 661 -27.00 42.80 19.84
N ASP A 662 -26.53 42.15 20.89
CA ASP A 662 -25.42 42.57 21.77
C ASP A 662 -24.38 41.44 21.98
N GLY A 663 -24.42 40.37 21.17
CA GLY A 663 -23.54 39.22 21.28
C GLY A 663 -22.36 39.24 20.32
N ASP A 664 -21.35 38.41 20.60
CA ASP A 664 -20.26 38.10 19.66
C ASP A 664 -20.76 37.08 18.62
N ASN A 665 -21.03 37.55 17.42
CA ASN A 665 -21.60 36.76 16.31
C ASN A 665 -20.54 36.08 15.46
N ARG A 666 -19.28 36.03 15.90
CA ARG A 666 -18.21 35.41 15.15
C ARG A 666 -18.16 33.92 15.43
N PHE A 667 -17.93 33.13 14.35
CA PHE A 667 -17.60 31.73 14.48
C PHE A 667 -16.21 31.59 15.12
N LYS A 668 -16.07 30.70 16.12
CA LYS A 668 -14.80 30.46 16.81
C LYS A 668 -14.44 29.01 16.79
N LEU A 669 -13.17 28.74 16.49
CA LEU A 669 -12.50 27.45 16.60
C LEU A 669 -11.42 27.56 17.68
N ASN A 670 -11.47 26.69 18.69
CA ASN A 670 -10.56 26.73 19.85
C ASN A 670 -10.48 28.11 20.51
N GLY A 671 -11.63 28.79 20.62
CA GLY A 671 -11.77 30.13 21.19
C GLY A 671 -11.29 31.28 20.28
N LYS A 672 -10.64 30.99 19.13
CA LYS A 672 -10.18 31.98 18.17
C LYS A 672 -11.22 32.22 17.09
N SER A 673 -11.46 33.49 16.71
CA SER A 673 -12.35 33.81 15.59
C SER A 673 -11.75 33.32 14.28
N VAL A 674 -12.56 32.65 13.47
CA VAL A 674 -12.20 32.15 12.13
C VAL A 674 -13.17 32.79 11.13
N PHE A 675 -12.60 33.32 10.05
CA PHE A 675 -13.38 33.76 8.90
C PHE A 675 -13.46 32.61 7.90
N ILE A 676 -14.71 32.19 7.59
CA ILE A 676 -14.94 31.07 6.66
C ILE A 676 -15.13 31.64 5.26
N ASN A 677 -14.21 31.31 4.37
CA ASN A 677 -14.35 31.49 2.93
C ASN A 677 -14.92 30.19 2.35
N GLY A 678 -16.04 30.29 1.68
CA GLY A 678 -16.70 29.15 1.07
C GLY A 678 -17.08 29.40 -0.37
N VAL A 679 -17.14 28.34 -1.14
CA VAL A 679 -17.72 28.30 -2.49
C VAL A 679 -18.82 27.25 -2.52
N CYS A 680 -19.80 27.46 -3.38
CA CYS A 680 -20.80 26.44 -3.67
C CYS A 680 -20.46 25.79 -4.99
N GLU A 681 -20.27 24.48 -4.98
CA GLU A 681 -19.95 23.68 -6.16
C GLU A 681 -20.88 22.47 -6.21
N TYR A 682 -21.36 22.15 -7.41
CA TYR A 682 -22.15 20.96 -7.66
C TYR A 682 -21.27 19.90 -8.30
N GLU A 683 -21.19 18.74 -7.67
CA GLU A 683 -20.39 17.60 -8.14
C GLU A 683 -20.97 17.01 -9.43
N HIS A 684 -20.83 17.67 -10.56
CA HIS A 684 -21.04 17.03 -11.84
C HIS A 684 -20.11 17.61 -12.90
N LEU A 685 -19.47 16.73 -13.61
CA LEU A 685 -18.71 17.07 -14.80
C LEU A 685 -19.63 17.06 -16.02
N LEU A 686 -19.26 17.83 -17.02
CA LEU A 686 -19.98 17.84 -18.29
C LEU A 686 -20.05 16.42 -18.85
N GLY A 687 -21.27 15.91 -19.02
CA GLY A 687 -21.50 14.54 -19.49
C GLY A 687 -21.48 13.45 -18.43
N GLN A 688 -21.26 13.82 -17.16
CA GLN A 688 -21.30 12.89 -16.03
C GLN A 688 -22.28 13.41 -14.99
N SER A 689 -23.12 12.60 -14.45
CA SER A 689 -23.89 12.94 -13.27
C SER A 689 -23.08 12.76 -12.00
N HIS A 690 -23.59 13.20 -10.85
CA HIS A 690 -22.88 13.12 -9.57
C HIS A 690 -22.14 11.81 -9.35
N GLY A 691 -20.94 11.91 -8.83
CA GLY A 691 -20.31 10.78 -8.19
C GLY A 691 -19.09 10.19 -8.86
N TYR A 692 -18.13 11.02 -9.10
CA TYR A 692 -16.75 10.56 -9.34
C TYR A 692 -15.83 10.96 -8.22
#